data_79da81be9833fd825506760923ef72aa
#
_entry.id   79da81be9833fd825506760923ef72aa
#
_cell.length_a   1.000
_cell.length_b   1.000
_cell.length_c   1.000
_cell.angle_alpha   90.00
_cell.angle_beta   90.00
_cell.angle_gamma   90.00
#
_symmetry.space_group_name_H-M   'P 1'
#
loop_
_entity.id
_entity.type
_entity.pdbx_description
1 polymer ?
#
loop_
_entity_poly.entity_id
_entity_poly.type
_entity_poly.pdbx_seq_one_letter_code
_entity_poly.pdbx_strand_id
1 'polypeptide(L)'
;MNKLGEKSLKTLEYYEILEKLAGQAASQAAKEKCRALRPLDDHEQAELWLQQTTDAKDLMVRQGSPAFGGIREVGAILSRADRGGTLNPRELLAVASLLQTARRALLYDAEHETKTTLTPVFGLLSGNRDLEESITTAIISEEEIADGASPELLSIRRELRRVSGKVRETLNRMISGERSKYLQENIITQRNGRFVVPVKVEHRGDVPGLVHDTSSTGATVFVEPQQVVEINNQIKVLEGREENEIERILAELSSRVSMYKGAIEQDYDALTTLDFIFARAKLSFDMNACAPVLVEDGSRCKLLRARHPLLDKDKAVPIDIAIGNDYDTLVITGPNTGGKTVSLKTLGLLSLMAASGLHIPANEQSEIGLFEHVYADIGDEQSIEQSLSTFSAHMKTIVSIMDCCGQGDLVLFDELGAGTDPVEGAALAVAVIGYARQMGACVAATTHYAELKTFALTTDGVENASCEFDVKSLQPTYRLLTGIPGKSNAFAIAARLGLQPTIIERAKEQVSTEDARFEDVLAELERERRRVEQMKEEAQRMRSAAQSERDKMRAERDAAEDRVDKMMESARGQADNILKNARMTAETVFDELETLKKKAQKKNADQNLAAAKAALRGVITQTENEQRRGIQKRVVEADEIRSVQKGDRVRLLNVGGVIATVLAPADRDGSVQVQAGPMKMTVKENELRLVEEKKNAPKPKPQPRRDAPRRELNIRSAESEVDVRGMSAEEALFEVDNFLSRAIMAGLPSVTVIHGKGTGVLRTAVQQHLRKNKRVKSVRSGVYGEGEQGVTIVELR
;
A
#
# COMPACT_ATOMS: atom_id res chain seq x y z
N MET A 1 -25.33 2.94 -18.49
CA MET A 1 -24.29 3.25 -19.50
C MET A 1 -24.75 2.82 -20.87
N ASN A 2 -24.64 3.68 -21.88
CA ASN A 2 -25.04 3.37 -23.25
C ASN A 2 -23.91 2.63 -23.99
N LYS A 3 -24.19 2.06 -25.20
CA LYS A 3 -23.20 1.33 -26.01
C LYS A 3 -21.95 2.15 -26.35
N LEU A 4 -22.10 3.46 -26.43
CA LEU A 4 -20.99 4.38 -26.73
C LEU A 4 -20.04 4.52 -25.54
N GLY A 5 -20.56 4.59 -24.33
CA GLY A 5 -19.77 4.61 -23.11
C GLY A 5 -18.95 3.32 -22.94
N GLU A 6 -19.54 2.15 -23.22
CA GLU A 6 -18.79 0.87 -23.20
C GLU A 6 -17.67 0.83 -24.26
N LYS A 7 -17.91 1.40 -25.48
CA LYS A 7 -16.86 1.55 -26.48
C LYS A 7 -15.73 2.44 -25.99
N SER A 8 -16.04 3.55 -25.33
CA SER A 8 -15.05 4.47 -24.78
C SER A 8 -14.21 3.85 -23.67
N LEU A 9 -14.80 3.07 -22.75
CA LEU A 9 -14.05 2.33 -21.75
C LEU A 9 -13.03 1.38 -22.37
N LYS A 10 -13.40 0.69 -23.45
CA LYS A 10 -12.50 -0.20 -24.16
C LYS A 10 -11.38 0.57 -24.88
N THR A 11 -11.74 1.65 -25.57
CA THR A 11 -10.79 2.50 -26.30
C THR A 11 -9.76 3.15 -25.36
N LEU A 12 -10.17 3.56 -24.16
CA LEU A 12 -9.32 4.12 -23.13
C LEU A 12 -8.59 3.06 -22.28
N GLU A 13 -8.72 1.78 -22.64
CA GLU A 13 -8.01 0.66 -21.96
C GLU A 13 -8.39 0.52 -20.47
N TYR A 14 -9.60 0.97 -20.08
CA TYR A 14 -10.06 0.90 -18.70
C TYR A 14 -10.14 -0.55 -18.19
N TYR A 15 -10.54 -1.49 -19.04
CA TYR A 15 -10.60 -2.91 -18.68
C TYR A 15 -9.23 -3.52 -18.36
N GLU A 16 -8.16 -3.02 -18.96
CA GLU A 16 -6.80 -3.44 -18.63
C GLU A 16 -6.41 -3.01 -17.21
N ILE A 17 -6.91 -1.86 -16.77
CA ILE A 17 -6.75 -1.42 -15.37
C ILE A 17 -7.55 -2.32 -14.43
N LEU A 18 -8.77 -2.72 -14.79
CA LEU A 18 -9.57 -3.63 -13.99
C LEU A 18 -8.93 -5.03 -13.88
N GLU A 19 -8.29 -5.52 -14.94
CA GLU A 19 -7.54 -6.78 -14.87
C GLU A 19 -6.29 -6.66 -13.98
N LYS A 20 -5.56 -5.54 -14.04
CA LYS A 20 -4.48 -5.26 -13.09
C LYS A 20 -5.01 -5.20 -11.66
N LEU A 21 -6.15 -4.56 -11.42
CA LEU A 21 -6.81 -4.49 -10.13
C LEU A 21 -7.22 -5.88 -9.62
N ALA A 22 -7.87 -6.68 -10.47
CA ALA A 22 -8.25 -8.05 -10.15
C ALA A 22 -7.03 -8.93 -9.82
N GLY A 23 -5.88 -8.66 -10.45
CA GLY A 23 -4.61 -9.32 -10.13
C GLY A 23 -4.10 -9.03 -8.71
N GLN A 24 -4.53 -7.94 -8.07
CA GLN A 24 -4.17 -7.57 -6.70
C GLN A 24 -5.09 -8.19 -5.64
N ALA A 25 -6.29 -8.63 -6.02
CA ALA A 25 -7.23 -9.27 -5.11
C ALA A 25 -6.86 -10.74 -4.86
N ALA A 26 -7.09 -11.22 -3.64
CA ALA A 26 -6.78 -12.58 -3.24
C ALA A 26 -7.94 -13.56 -3.53
N SER A 27 -9.18 -13.15 -3.22
CA SER A 27 -10.37 -13.98 -3.39
C SER A 27 -10.99 -13.87 -4.78
N GLN A 28 -11.65 -14.93 -5.23
CA GLN A 28 -12.33 -14.93 -6.53
C GLN A 28 -13.48 -13.91 -6.58
N ALA A 29 -14.25 -13.81 -5.48
CA ALA A 29 -15.34 -12.85 -5.38
C ALA A 29 -14.86 -11.38 -5.45
N ALA A 30 -13.72 -11.05 -4.80
CA ALA A 30 -13.14 -9.72 -4.92
C ALA A 30 -12.60 -9.44 -6.34
N LYS A 31 -12.04 -10.44 -7.03
CA LYS A 31 -11.64 -10.32 -8.45
C LYS A 31 -12.82 -9.99 -9.35
N GLU A 32 -13.97 -10.62 -9.10
CA GLU A 32 -15.21 -10.36 -9.84
C GLU A 32 -15.73 -8.95 -9.56
N LYS A 33 -15.70 -8.51 -8.29
CA LYS A 33 -16.01 -7.11 -7.92
C LYS A 33 -15.06 -6.13 -8.64
N CYS A 34 -13.76 -6.44 -8.72
CA CYS A 34 -12.78 -5.63 -9.44
C CYS A 34 -13.14 -5.48 -10.93
N ARG A 35 -13.48 -6.58 -11.60
CA ARG A 35 -13.88 -6.58 -13.03
C ARG A 35 -15.21 -5.90 -13.29
N ALA A 36 -16.12 -5.98 -12.31
CA ALA A 36 -17.43 -5.35 -12.38
C ALA A 36 -17.41 -3.84 -12.06
N LEU A 37 -16.27 -3.30 -11.62
CA LEU A 37 -16.14 -1.90 -11.25
C LEU A 37 -16.49 -0.98 -12.42
N ARG A 38 -17.28 0.07 -12.14
CA ARG A 38 -17.67 1.08 -13.12
C ARG A 38 -17.46 2.47 -12.52
N PRO A 39 -17.16 3.47 -13.36
CA PRO A 39 -17.14 4.86 -12.93
C PRO A 39 -18.47 5.27 -12.31
N LEU A 40 -18.40 6.00 -11.21
CA LEU A 40 -19.53 6.52 -10.46
C LEU A 40 -19.89 7.92 -10.99
N ASP A 41 -21.16 8.25 -10.89
CA ASP A 41 -21.72 9.57 -11.10
C ASP A 41 -22.02 10.30 -9.77
N ASP A 42 -21.88 9.60 -8.66
CA ASP A 42 -22.08 10.12 -7.30
C ASP A 42 -20.75 10.56 -6.68
N HIS A 43 -20.64 11.87 -6.44
CA HIS A 43 -19.43 12.50 -5.89
C HIS A 43 -19.10 11.99 -4.48
N GLU A 44 -20.11 11.91 -3.58
CA GLU A 44 -19.90 11.47 -2.19
C GLU A 44 -19.40 10.02 -2.15
N GLN A 45 -19.98 9.17 -2.99
CA GLN A 45 -19.56 7.76 -3.07
C GLN A 45 -18.16 7.61 -3.66
N ALA A 46 -17.81 8.40 -4.68
CA ALA A 46 -16.48 8.37 -5.28
C ALA A 46 -15.40 8.85 -4.27
N GLU A 47 -15.70 9.93 -3.54
CA GLU A 47 -14.83 10.45 -2.48
C GLU A 47 -14.64 9.44 -1.35
N LEU A 48 -15.72 8.82 -0.89
CA LEU A 48 -15.65 7.74 0.10
C LEU A 48 -14.75 6.59 -0.38
N TRP A 49 -14.88 6.18 -1.63
CA TRP A 49 -14.05 5.10 -2.17
C TRP A 49 -12.58 5.49 -2.31
N LEU A 50 -12.28 6.72 -2.71
CA LEU A 50 -10.90 7.24 -2.71
C LEU A 50 -10.32 7.28 -1.30
N GLN A 51 -11.11 7.75 -0.32
CA GLN A 51 -10.69 7.78 1.08
C GLN A 51 -10.46 6.38 1.63
N GLN A 52 -11.35 5.41 1.34
CA GLN A 52 -11.13 4.00 1.70
C GLN A 52 -9.83 3.45 1.12
N THR A 53 -9.51 3.81 -0.13
CA THR A 53 -8.25 3.39 -0.76
C THR A 53 -7.04 4.02 -0.08
N THR A 54 -7.14 5.31 0.32
CA THR A 54 -6.11 6.01 1.10
C THR A 54 -5.91 5.38 2.47
N ASP A 55 -7.00 5.16 3.20
CA ASP A 55 -6.95 4.55 4.53
C ASP A 55 -6.35 3.14 4.49
N ALA A 56 -6.76 2.31 3.51
CA ALA A 56 -6.17 0.99 3.29
C ALA A 56 -4.67 1.07 2.98
N LYS A 57 -4.26 2.06 2.17
CA LYS A 57 -2.86 2.31 1.83
C LYS A 57 -2.05 2.68 3.07
N ASP A 58 -2.58 3.57 3.90
CA ASP A 58 -1.94 4.00 5.15
C ASP A 58 -1.84 2.86 6.17
N LEU A 59 -2.87 2.03 6.29
CA LEU A 59 -2.84 0.82 7.11
C LEU A 59 -1.75 -0.14 6.64
N MET A 60 -1.63 -0.35 5.33
CA MET A 60 -0.60 -1.21 4.76
C MET A 60 0.82 -0.67 5.01
N VAL A 61 1.01 0.65 5.03
CA VAL A 61 2.32 1.27 5.37
C VAL A 61 2.69 1.00 6.82
N ARG A 62 1.72 1.06 7.74
CA ARG A 62 1.95 0.95 9.18
C ARG A 62 2.16 -0.48 9.65
N GLN A 63 1.37 -1.43 9.16
CA GLN A 63 1.31 -2.79 9.68
C GLN A 63 1.31 -3.90 8.61
N GLY A 64 1.56 -3.53 7.35
CA GLY A 64 1.59 -4.48 6.24
C GLY A 64 0.21 -4.78 5.66
N SER A 65 0.16 -5.68 4.68
CA SER A 65 -1.10 -6.06 4.01
C SER A 65 -1.77 -7.21 4.76
N PRO A 66 -3.08 -7.13 5.06
CA PRO A 66 -3.81 -8.26 5.61
C PRO A 66 -3.89 -9.41 4.59
N ALA A 67 -3.98 -10.65 5.11
CA ALA A 67 -4.06 -11.84 4.27
C ALA A 67 -5.51 -12.28 4.07
N PHE A 68 -5.97 -12.18 2.83
CA PHE A 68 -7.32 -12.60 2.42
C PHE A 68 -7.34 -13.96 1.68
N GLY A 69 -6.23 -14.70 1.66
CA GLY A 69 -6.12 -15.98 0.93
C GLY A 69 -7.01 -17.10 1.45
N GLY A 70 -7.60 -16.95 2.65
CA GLY A 70 -8.53 -17.91 3.25
C GLY A 70 -9.99 -17.74 2.84
N ILE A 71 -10.34 -16.69 2.12
CA ILE A 71 -11.71 -16.45 1.66
C ILE A 71 -12.06 -17.50 0.60
N ARG A 72 -13.05 -18.33 0.90
CA ARG A 72 -13.60 -19.36 0.02
C ARG A 72 -15.07 -19.09 -0.24
N GLU A 73 -15.56 -19.49 -1.41
CA GLU A 73 -16.99 -19.44 -1.72
C GLU A 73 -17.75 -20.40 -0.79
N VAL A 74 -18.64 -19.86 0.01
CA VAL A 74 -19.39 -20.61 1.03
C VAL A 74 -20.91 -20.60 0.82
N GLY A 75 -21.43 -19.80 -0.09
CA GLY A 75 -22.87 -19.62 -0.29
C GLY A 75 -23.64 -20.93 -0.53
N ALA A 76 -23.16 -21.78 -1.45
CA ALA A 76 -23.76 -23.08 -1.72
C ALA A 76 -23.63 -24.04 -0.51
N ILE A 77 -22.49 -23.97 0.19
CA ILE A 77 -22.21 -24.79 1.39
C ILE A 77 -23.22 -24.44 2.50
N LEU A 78 -23.35 -23.15 2.80
CA LEU A 78 -24.25 -22.64 3.83
C LEU A 78 -25.72 -22.96 3.48
N SER A 79 -26.11 -22.80 2.22
CA SER A 79 -27.44 -23.12 1.75
C SER A 79 -27.79 -24.63 1.90
N ARG A 80 -26.78 -25.51 1.74
CA ARG A 80 -26.96 -26.96 1.93
C ARG A 80 -27.05 -27.31 3.41
N ALA A 81 -26.21 -26.74 4.26
CA ALA A 81 -26.26 -26.92 5.70
C ALA A 81 -27.62 -26.47 6.28
N ASP A 82 -28.12 -25.32 5.82
CA ASP A 82 -29.40 -24.75 6.23
C ASP A 82 -30.63 -25.66 5.91
N ARG A 83 -30.53 -26.45 4.83
CA ARG A 83 -31.52 -27.45 4.46
C ARG A 83 -31.36 -28.80 5.21
N GLY A 84 -30.48 -28.86 6.19
CA GLY A 84 -30.19 -30.07 6.97
C GLY A 84 -29.21 -31.03 6.28
N GLY A 85 -28.53 -30.63 5.22
CA GLY A 85 -27.55 -31.48 4.53
C GLY A 85 -26.23 -31.54 5.30
N THR A 86 -25.62 -32.71 5.36
CA THR A 86 -24.30 -32.92 5.95
C THR A 86 -23.22 -32.40 5.00
N LEU A 87 -22.33 -31.56 5.54
CA LEU A 87 -21.14 -31.03 4.85
C LEU A 87 -19.99 -32.03 4.92
N ASN A 88 -19.22 -32.10 3.86
CA ASN A 88 -18.00 -32.91 3.84
C ASN A 88 -16.82 -32.18 4.51
N PRO A 89 -15.72 -32.87 4.83
CA PRO A 89 -14.56 -32.25 5.49
C PRO A 89 -14.00 -31.04 4.75
N ARG A 90 -13.89 -31.07 3.43
CA ARG A 90 -13.41 -29.97 2.60
C ARG A 90 -14.27 -28.71 2.74
N GLU A 91 -15.59 -28.87 2.77
CA GLU A 91 -16.54 -27.77 2.92
C GLU A 91 -16.49 -27.16 4.33
N LEU A 92 -16.38 -28.01 5.36
CA LEU A 92 -16.21 -27.55 6.74
C LEU A 92 -14.88 -26.79 6.91
N LEU A 93 -13.79 -27.29 6.34
CA LEU A 93 -12.50 -26.60 6.33
C LEU A 93 -12.57 -25.27 5.56
N ALA A 94 -13.36 -25.18 4.50
CA ALA A 94 -13.57 -23.92 3.80
C ALA A 94 -14.27 -22.87 4.70
N VAL A 95 -15.28 -23.29 5.47
CA VAL A 95 -15.92 -22.43 6.49
C VAL A 95 -14.93 -22.04 7.58
N ALA A 96 -14.16 -22.98 8.11
CA ALA A 96 -13.15 -22.69 9.13
C ALA A 96 -12.08 -21.69 8.63
N SER A 97 -11.62 -21.85 7.39
CA SER A 97 -10.66 -20.93 6.75
C SER A 97 -11.23 -19.51 6.63
N LEU A 98 -12.52 -19.38 6.31
CA LEU A 98 -13.20 -18.08 6.27
C LEU A 98 -13.25 -17.45 7.66
N LEU A 99 -13.70 -18.18 8.68
CA LEU A 99 -13.80 -17.72 10.07
C LEU A 99 -12.42 -17.30 10.62
N GLN A 100 -11.39 -18.08 10.33
CA GLN A 100 -10.01 -17.76 10.69
C GLN A 100 -9.56 -16.44 10.03
N THR A 101 -9.92 -16.25 8.76
CA THR A 101 -9.59 -15.01 8.04
C THR A 101 -10.33 -13.82 8.65
N ALA A 102 -11.60 -13.96 9.01
CA ALA A 102 -12.38 -12.93 9.68
C ALA A 102 -11.78 -12.55 11.04
N ARG A 103 -11.40 -13.53 11.84
CA ARG A 103 -10.74 -13.32 13.14
C ARG A 103 -9.39 -12.59 12.98
N ARG A 104 -8.58 -12.97 11.98
CA ARG A 104 -7.32 -12.28 11.68
C ARG A 104 -7.53 -10.85 11.22
N ALA A 105 -8.56 -10.61 10.41
CA ALA A 105 -8.92 -9.26 9.98
C ALA A 105 -9.38 -8.38 11.16
N LEU A 106 -10.14 -8.92 12.09
CA LEU A 106 -10.50 -8.23 13.33
C LEU A 106 -9.28 -7.87 14.19
N LEU A 107 -8.31 -8.78 14.32
CA LEU A 107 -7.07 -8.51 15.04
C LEU A 107 -6.25 -7.41 14.35
N TYR A 108 -6.23 -7.42 13.02
CA TYR A 108 -5.55 -6.40 12.22
C TYR A 108 -6.16 -5.01 12.46
N ASP A 109 -7.49 -4.87 12.56
CA ASP A 109 -8.15 -3.60 12.87
C ASP A 109 -7.94 -3.19 14.34
N ALA A 110 -7.91 -4.15 15.27
CA ALA A 110 -7.77 -3.88 16.70
C ALA A 110 -6.37 -3.34 17.10
N GLU A 111 -5.34 -3.54 16.29
CA GLU A 111 -4.01 -2.95 16.48
C GLU A 111 -3.98 -1.45 16.19
N HIS A 112 -5.13 -0.87 15.85
CA HIS A 112 -5.27 0.49 15.35
C HIS A 112 -6.00 1.40 16.34
N GLU A 113 -5.36 2.47 16.80
CA GLU A 113 -5.99 3.44 17.70
C GLU A 113 -6.92 4.43 16.99
N THR A 114 -6.73 4.62 15.66
CA THR A 114 -7.43 5.64 14.88
C THR A 114 -8.56 5.02 14.06
N LYS A 115 -9.78 5.52 14.22
CA LYS A 115 -10.91 5.11 13.37
C LYS A 115 -10.69 5.57 11.93
N THR A 116 -10.87 4.66 10.99
CA THR A 116 -10.76 4.89 9.54
C THR A 116 -12.13 4.67 8.87
N THR A 117 -12.24 4.98 7.59
CA THR A 117 -13.44 4.64 6.80
C THR A 117 -13.65 3.14 6.67
N LEU A 118 -12.65 2.32 6.99
CA LEU A 118 -12.72 0.85 6.97
C LEU A 118 -13.25 0.25 8.29
N THR A 119 -13.14 0.98 9.41
CA THR A 119 -13.61 0.51 10.72
C THR A 119 -15.05 -0.01 10.71
N PRO A 120 -16.02 0.63 10.03
CA PRO A 120 -17.38 0.08 9.93
C PRO A 120 -17.44 -1.28 9.21
N VAL A 121 -16.58 -1.51 8.21
CA VAL A 121 -16.55 -2.77 7.46
C VAL A 121 -15.90 -3.87 8.30
N PHE A 122 -14.81 -3.57 9.01
CA PHE A 122 -14.22 -4.51 9.98
C PHE A 122 -15.20 -4.83 11.10
N GLY A 123 -15.99 -3.86 11.55
CA GLY A 123 -17.02 -4.04 12.58
C GLY A 123 -18.18 -4.97 12.19
N LEU A 124 -18.33 -5.31 10.91
CA LEU A 124 -19.29 -6.32 10.44
C LEU A 124 -18.81 -7.76 10.67
N LEU A 125 -17.51 -7.95 10.90
CA LEU A 125 -16.95 -9.29 11.11
C LEU A 125 -17.29 -9.83 12.49
N SER A 126 -17.64 -11.09 12.56
CA SER A 126 -17.94 -11.82 13.80
C SER A 126 -16.80 -12.73 14.24
N GLY A 127 -16.11 -13.36 13.30
CA GLY A 127 -14.94 -14.20 13.53
C GLY A 127 -15.19 -15.30 14.57
N ASN A 128 -16.22 -16.13 14.40
CA ASN A 128 -16.64 -17.15 15.38
C ASN A 128 -15.54 -18.18 15.67
N ARG A 129 -14.71 -17.88 16.67
CA ARG A 129 -13.56 -18.70 17.08
C ARG A 129 -13.98 -20.10 17.56
N ASP A 130 -15.08 -20.20 18.27
CA ASP A 130 -15.54 -21.46 18.84
C ASP A 130 -15.94 -22.48 17.76
N LEU A 131 -16.59 -22.00 16.69
CA LEU A 131 -16.90 -22.81 15.52
C LEU A 131 -15.63 -23.16 14.73
N GLU A 132 -14.73 -22.19 14.51
CA GLU A 132 -13.43 -22.40 13.85
C GLU A 132 -12.65 -23.51 14.56
N GLU A 133 -12.44 -23.39 15.88
CA GLU A 133 -11.71 -24.37 16.69
C GLU A 133 -12.36 -25.74 16.69
N SER A 134 -13.68 -25.79 16.74
CA SER A 134 -14.42 -27.07 16.70
C SER A 134 -14.19 -27.80 15.39
N ILE A 135 -14.22 -27.10 14.27
CA ILE A 135 -13.99 -27.72 12.95
C ILE A 135 -12.54 -28.15 12.82
N THR A 136 -11.58 -27.25 13.13
CA THR A 136 -10.14 -27.52 12.93
C THR A 136 -9.59 -28.55 13.90
N THR A 137 -10.19 -28.71 15.07
CA THR A 137 -9.82 -29.78 16.02
C THR A 137 -10.35 -31.14 15.57
N ALA A 138 -11.56 -31.18 14.97
CA ALA A 138 -12.18 -32.40 14.51
C ALA A 138 -11.64 -32.88 13.16
N ILE A 139 -11.23 -31.96 12.28
CA ILE A 139 -10.84 -32.25 10.89
C ILE A 139 -9.40 -31.81 10.65
N ILE A 140 -8.51 -32.78 10.42
CA ILE A 140 -7.08 -32.53 10.16
C ILE A 140 -6.84 -32.13 8.70
N SER A 141 -7.50 -32.82 7.77
CA SER A 141 -7.40 -32.60 6.33
C SER A 141 -8.69 -33.00 5.60
N GLU A 142 -8.75 -32.77 4.31
CA GLU A 142 -9.91 -33.17 3.48
C GLU A 142 -10.20 -34.68 3.56
N GLU A 143 -9.23 -35.50 3.89
CA GLU A 143 -9.28 -36.96 3.93
C GLU A 143 -9.21 -37.54 5.35
N GLU A 144 -8.90 -36.73 6.37
CA GLU A 144 -8.59 -37.20 7.71
C GLU A 144 -9.37 -36.49 8.81
N ILE A 145 -10.15 -37.25 9.55
CA ILE A 145 -10.81 -36.82 10.79
C ILE A 145 -9.91 -37.18 11.97
N ALA A 146 -9.73 -36.25 12.90
CA ALA A 146 -8.90 -36.47 14.07
C ALA A 146 -9.40 -37.62 14.94
N ASP A 147 -8.48 -38.41 15.49
CA ASP A 147 -8.85 -39.45 16.44
C ASP A 147 -9.63 -38.90 17.65
N GLY A 148 -9.29 -37.68 18.05
CA GLY A 148 -9.92 -36.98 19.17
C GLY A 148 -11.18 -36.18 18.82
N ALA A 149 -11.69 -36.29 17.59
CA ALA A 149 -12.89 -35.56 17.16
C ALA A 149 -14.12 -35.91 18.02
N SER A 150 -14.19 -37.13 18.51
CA SER A 150 -15.11 -37.53 19.58
C SER A 150 -14.48 -38.59 20.48
N PRO A 151 -14.94 -38.71 21.75
CA PRO A 151 -14.51 -39.81 22.63
C PRO A 151 -14.85 -41.19 22.06
N GLU A 152 -15.99 -41.30 21.36
CA GLU A 152 -16.45 -42.54 20.73
C GLU A 152 -15.54 -42.95 19.56
N LEU A 153 -15.18 -42.01 18.66
CA LEU A 153 -14.28 -42.27 17.55
C LEU A 153 -12.89 -42.73 18.04
N LEU A 154 -12.39 -42.08 19.06
CA LEU A 154 -11.11 -42.45 19.69
C LEU A 154 -11.16 -43.88 20.22
N SER A 155 -12.28 -44.26 20.87
CA SER A 155 -12.50 -45.61 21.41
C SER A 155 -12.53 -46.62 20.27
N ILE A 156 -13.32 -46.39 19.23
CA ILE A 156 -13.46 -47.26 18.07
C ILE A 156 -12.09 -47.48 17.38
N ARG A 157 -11.35 -46.43 17.12
CA ARG A 157 -10.04 -46.50 16.46
C ARG A 157 -8.98 -47.22 17.31
N ARG A 158 -9.02 -47.03 18.62
CA ARG A 158 -8.16 -47.79 19.55
C ARG A 158 -8.49 -49.29 19.50
N GLU A 159 -9.79 -49.64 19.50
CA GLU A 159 -10.23 -51.03 19.42
C GLU A 159 -9.89 -51.64 18.06
N LEU A 160 -10.08 -50.91 16.95
CA LEU A 160 -9.75 -51.34 15.62
C LEU A 160 -8.26 -51.65 15.47
N ARG A 161 -7.37 -50.77 16.02
CA ARG A 161 -5.93 -51.05 16.08
C ARG A 161 -5.58 -52.28 16.89
N ARG A 162 -6.25 -52.48 18.03
CA ARG A 162 -6.07 -53.64 18.91
C ARG A 162 -6.47 -54.93 18.21
N VAL A 163 -7.66 -54.91 17.55
CA VAL A 163 -8.22 -56.10 16.86
C VAL A 163 -7.39 -56.44 15.62
N SER A 164 -7.01 -55.41 14.82
CA SER A 164 -6.12 -55.58 13.67
C SER A 164 -4.72 -56.12 14.06
N GLY A 165 -4.23 -55.70 15.21
CA GLY A 165 -2.99 -56.26 15.77
C GLY A 165 -3.07 -57.78 16.07
N LYS A 166 -4.24 -58.21 16.62
CA LYS A 166 -4.50 -59.65 16.86
C LYS A 166 -4.56 -60.48 15.59
N VAL A 167 -5.21 -59.95 14.53
CA VAL A 167 -5.21 -60.63 13.24
C VAL A 167 -3.77 -60.80 12.72
N ARG A 168 -3.01 -59.74 12.72
CA ARG A 168 -1.61 -59.78 12.26
C ARG A 168 -0.74 -60.74 13.07
N GLU A 169 -0.91 -60.78 14.38
CA GLU A 169 -0.20 -61.72 15.23
C GLU A 169 -0.60 -63.18 14.92
N THR A 170 -1.90 -63.43 14.72
CA THR A 170 -2.43 -64.81 14.40
C THR A 170 -1.92 -65.24 13.04
N LEU A 171 -1.97 -64.36 12.03
CA LEU A 171 -1.49 -64.69 10.70
C LEU A 171 0.03 -64.79 10.63
N ASN A 172 0.79 -63.96 11.40
CA ASN A 172 2.25 -64.08 11.49
C ASN A 172 2.71 -65.42 12.06
N ARG A 173 2.00 -65.91 13.06
CA ARG A 173 2.27 -67.30 13.58
C ARG A 173 2.00 -68.34 12.50
N MET A 174 1.02 -68.16 11.61
CA MET A 174 0.70 -69.05 10.54
C MET A 174 1.74 -69.00 9.39
N ILE A 175 2.17 -67.81 8.93
CA ILE A 175 3.15 -67.67 7.86
C ILE A 175 4.58 -68.00 8.29
N SER A 176 4.89 -68.04 9.59
CA SER A 176 6.18 -68.39 10.14
C SER A 176 6.22 -69.87 10.60
N GLY A 177 5.09 -70.56 10.67
CA GLY A 177 4.96 -71.91 11.17
C GLY A 177 5.00 -72.98 10.07
N GLU A 178 4.66 -74.24 10.43
CA GLU A 178 4.64 -75.37 9.49
C GLU A 178 3.71 -75.20 8.27
N ARG A 179 2.70 -74.32 8.35
CA ARG A 179 1.78 -74.00 7.28
C ARG A 179 2.36 -73.04 6.21
N SER A 180 3.54 -72.46 6.44
CA SER A 180 4.17 -71.59 5.44
C SER A 180 4.45 -72.28 4.11
N LYS A 181 4.68 -73.58 4.07
CA LYS A 181 4.93 -74.39 2.86
C LYS A 181 3.73 -74.40 1.90
N TYR A 182 2.51 -74.14 2.42
CA TYR A 182 1.28 -74.13 1.62
C TYR A 182 1.01 -72.75 1.00
N LEU A 183 1.73 -71.73 1.43
CA LEU A 183 1.57 -70.36 0.93
C LEU A 183 2.39 -70.16 -0.33
N GLN A 184 1.88 -69.34 -1.25
CA GLN A 184 2.60 -68.90 -2.43
C GLN A 184 3.73 -67.92 -2.04
N GLU A 185 3.40 -67.02 -1.10
CA GLU A 185 4.32 -66.02 -0.49
C GLU A 185 4.01 -65.95 1.02
N ASN A 186 5.04 -65.76 1.84
CA ASN A 186 4.89 -65.61 3.30
C ASN A 186 4.53 -64.18 3.69
N ILE A 187 3.39 -63.66 3.14
CA ILE A 187 2.91 -62.31 3.39
C ILE A 187 1.47 -62.32 3.87
N ILE A 188 1.09 -61.26 4.58
CA ILE A 188 -0.26 -60.96 4.94
C ILE A 188 -0.74 -59.88 3.97
N THR A 189 -1.85 -60.06 3.32
CA THR A 189 -2.45 -59.07 2.41
C THR A 189 -3.90 -58.81 2.76
N GLN A 190 -4.51 -57.81 2.14
CA GLN A 190 -5.94 -57.56 2.26
C GLN A 190 -6.63 -57.78 0.90
N ARG A 191 -7.83 -58.37 0.96
CA ARG A 191 -8.75 -58.49 -0.17
C ARG A 191 -10.14 -58.18 0.34
N ASN A 192 -10.85 -57.31 -0.37
CA ASN A 192 -12.20 -56.84 0.03
C ASN A 192 -12.26 -56.36 1.49
N GLY A 193 -11.20 -55.66 1.97
CA GLY A 193 -11.10 -55.17 3.35
C GLY A 193 -10.87 -56.27 4.40
N ARG A 194 -10.48 -57.50 4.03
CA ARG A 194 -10.21 -58.60 4.96
C ARG A 194 -8.77 -59.04 4.88
N PHE A 195 -8.18 -59.36 6.02
CA PHE A 195 -6.84 -59.93 6.07
C PHE A 195 -6.85 -61.36 5.59
N VAL A 196 -6.06 -61.68 4.60
CA VAL A 196 -5.97 -62.97 3.92
C VAL A 196 -4.50 -63.35 3.73
N VAL A 197 -4.28 -64.62 3.42
CA VAL A 197 -2.99 -65.17 3.05
C VAL A 197 -3.04 -65.76 1.65
N PRO A 198 -1.99 -65.61 0.81
CA PRO A 198 -1.92 -66.17 -0.53
C PRO A 198 -1.55 -67.68 -0.43
N VAL A 199 -2.51 -68.54 -0.76
CA VAL A 199 -2.34 -69.98 -0.70
C VAL A 199 -2.18 -70.53 -2.14
N LYS A 200 -1.26 -71.52 -2.35
CA LYS A 200 -1.17 -72.19 -3.63
C LYS A 200 -2.46 -72.94 -3.92
N VAL A 201 -2.96 -72.92 -5.15
CA VAL A 201 -4.27 -73.49 -5.46
C VAL A 201 -4.33 -74.97 -5.15
N GLU A 202 -3.21 -75.70 -5.28
CA GLU A 202 -3.04 -77.12 -4.96
C GLU A 202 -3.15 -77.45 -3.47
N HIS A 203 -2.87 -76.46 -2.64
CA HIS A 203 -2.91 -76.61 -1.15
C HIS A 203 -4.13 -75.89 -0.53
N ARG A 204 -5.11 -75.51 -1.32
CA ARG A 204 -6.33 -74.89 -0.79
C ARG A 204 -7.00 -75.66 0.32
N GLY A 205 -6.98 -77.02 0.23
CA GLY A 205 -7.57 -77.88 1.25
C GLY A 205 -6.83 -77.94 2.56
N ASP A 206 -5.51 -77.66 2.55
CA ASP A 206 -4.63 -77.66 3.71
C ASP A 206 -4.71 -76.43 4.60
N VAL A 207 -5.32 -75.34 4.02
CA VAL A 207 -5.59 -74.11 4.75
C VAL A 207 -7.11 -73.93 4.82
N PRO A 208 -7.78 -74.35 5.85
CA PRO A 208 -9.21 -74.19 6.02
C PRO A 208 -9.56 -72.71 6.23
N GLY A 209 -10.50 -72.21 5.39
CA GLY A 209 -10.90 -70.79 5.40
C GLY A 209 -11.79 -70.43 4.25
N LEU A 210 -12.15 -69.10 4.16
CA LEU A 210 -12.95 -68.55 3.09
C LEU A 210 -12.07 -67.99 1.99
N VAL A 211 -12.40 -68.28 0.74
CA VAL A 211 -11.72 -67.70 -0.44
C VAL A 211 -12.33 -66.35 -0.77
N HIS A 212 -11.54 -65.33 -0.82
CA HIS A 212 -11.98 -63.97 -1.17
C HIS A 212 -11.57 -63.51 -2.57
N ASP A 213 -10.53 -64.11 -3.12
CA ASP A 213 -10.02 -63.73 -4.44
C ASP A 213 -9.12 -64.84 -4.99
N THR A 214 -8.89 -64.81 -6.31
CA THR A 214 -7.95 -65.70 -7.00
C THR A 214 -7.08 -64.89 -7.93
N SER A 215 -5.81 -65.20 -8.02
CA SER A 215 -4.89 -64.51 -8.92
C SER A 215 -5.31 -64.66 -10.38
N SER A 216 -4.93 -63.70 -11.22
CA SER A 216 -5.25 -63.71 -12.66
C SER A 216 -4.75 -64.98 -13.40
N THR A 217 -3.72 -65.62 -12.91
CA THR A 217 -3.17 -66.87 -13.43
C THR A 217 -3.85 -68.10 -12.85
N GLY A 218 -4.74 -68.00 -11.87
CA GLY A 218 -5.38 -69.12 -11.19
C GLY A 218 -4.48 -69.88 -10.21
N ALA A 219 -3.19 -69.57 -10.12
CA ALA A 219 -2.19 -70.30 -9.33
C ALA A 219 -2.26 -70.02 -7.85
N THR A 220 -2.80 -68.86 -7.44
CA THR A 220 -2.85 -68.42 -6.04
C THR A 220 -4.31 -68.11 -5.67
N VAL A 221 -4.72 -68.61 -4.50
CA VAL A 221 -6.01 -68.29 -3.91
C VAL A 221 -5.79 -67.49 -2.64
N PHE A 222 -6.51 -66.37 -2.51
CA PHE A 222 -6.43 -65.56 -1.30
C PHE A 222 -7.43 -66.06 -0.27
N VAL A 223 -6.95 -66.75 0.73
CA VAL A 223 -7.76 -67.39 1.75
C VAL A 223 -7.74 -66.60 3.04
N GLU A 224 -8.96 -66.38 3.58
CA GLU A 224 -9.14 -65.95 4.96
C GLU A 224 -9.17 -67.17 5.86
N PRO A 225 -8.12 -67.43 6.66
CA PRO A 225 -8.11 -68.61 7.48
C PRO A 225 -9.21 -68.60 8.52
N GLN A 226 -9.82 -69.73 8.81
CA GLN A 226 -10.96 -69.85 9.72
C GLN A 226 -10.65 -69.24 11.11
N GLN A 227 -9.42 -69.21 11.56
CA GLN A 227 -8.99 -68.67 12.83
C GLN A 227 -9.12 -67.15 12.91
N VAL A 228 -9.18 -66.44 11.77
CA VAL A 228 -9.30 -64.97 11.73
C VAL A 228 -10.62 -64.49 11.20
N VAL A 229 -11.51 -65.35 10.74
CA VAL A 229 -12.84 -64.95 10.19
C VAL A 229 -13.62 -64.11 11.18
N GLU A 230 -13.73 -64.54 12.43
CA GLU A 230 -14.44 -63.81 13.46
C GLU A 230 -13.76 -62.46 13.77
N ILE A 231 -12.43 -62.40 13.77
CA ILE A 231 -11.69 -61.16 14.02
C ILE A 231 -11.85 -60.20 12.83
N ASN A 232 -11.81 -60.68 11.61
CA ASN A 232 -12.11 -59.85 10.40
C ASN A 232 -13.56 -59.37 10.39
N ASN A 233 -14.51 -60.17 10.88
CA ASN A 233 -15.90 -59.70 11.05
C ASN A 233 -15.99 -58.58 12.11
N GLN A 234 -15.25 -58.70 13.23
CA GLN A 234 -15.17 -57.62 14.22
C GLN A 234 -14.58 -56.35 13.64
N ILE A 235 -13.52 -56.45 12.81
CA ILE A 235 -12.95 -55.31 12.11
C ILE A 235 -14.00 -54.64 11.25
N LYS A 236 -14.76 -55.42 10.43
CA LYS A 236 -15.83 -54.85 9.56
C LYS A 236 -16.93 -54.17 10.35
N VAL A 237 -17.31 -54.69 11.50
CA VAL A 237 -18.29 -54.04 12.38
C VAL A 237 -17.72 -52.74 12.94
N LEU A 238 -16.43 -52.70 13.32
CA LEU A 238 -15.78 -51.50 13.84
C LEU A 238 -15.57 -50.45 12.76
N GLU A 239 -15.22 -50.82 11.53
CA GLU A 239 -15.13 -49.93 10.37
C GLU A 239 -16.50 -49.28 10.09
N GLY A 240 -17.60 -50.04 10.08
CA GLY A 240 -18.96 -49.51 9.92
C GLY A 240 -19.36 -48.59 11.09
N ARG A 241 -18.93 -48.89 12.32
CA ARG A 241 -19.16 -47.97 13.46
C ARG A 241 -18.33 -46.69 13.32
N GLU A 242 -17.10 -46.79 12.83
CA GLU A 242 -16.25 -45.64 12.55
C GLU A 242 -16.89 -44.71 11.50
N GLU A 243 -17.37 -45.27 10.38
CA GLU A 243 -18.06 -44.51 9.32
C GLU A 243 -19.30 -43.78 9.86
N ASN A 244 -20.14 -44.48 10.62
CA ASN A 244 -21.35 -43.90 11.22
C ASN A 244 -21.00 -42.78 12.23
N GLU A 245 -19.93 -42.93 13.03
CA GLU A 245 -19.51 -41.92 13.98
C GLU A 245 -18.92 -40.71 13.28
N ILE A 246 -18.17 -40.90 12.19
CA ILE A 246 -17.69 -39.81 11.33
C ILE A 246 -18.87 -39.05 10.73
N GLU A 247 -19.86 -39.73 10.17
CA GLU A 247 -21.07 -39.10 9.66
C GLU A 247 -21.81 -38.29 10.74
N ARG A 248 -21.90 -38.82 11.96
CA ARG A 248 -22.50 -38.11 13.09
C ARG A 248 -21.73 -36.83 13.44
N ILE A 249 -20.37 -36.88 13.51
CA ILE A 249 -19.53 -35.74 13.77
C ILE A 249 -19.72 -34.69 12.69
N LEU A 250 -19.69 -35.07 11.43
CA LEU A 250 -19.89 -34.15 10.30
C LEU A 250 -21.28 -33.52 10.32
N ALA A 251 -22.32 -34.29 10.65
CA ALA A 251 -23.67 -33.77 10.77
C ALA A 251 -23.81 -32.76 11.91
N GLU A 252 -23.20 -33.04 13.06
CA GLU A 252 -23.16 -32.11 14.20
C GLU A 252 -22.46 -30.78 13.85
N LEU A 253 -21.28 -30.84 13.22
CA LEU A 253 -20.57 -29.67 12.76
C LEU A 253 -21.38 -28.89 11.70
N SER A 254 -22.04 -29.59 10.78
CA SER A 254 -22.91 -29.00 9.76
C SER A 254 -24.10 -28.27 10.36
N SER A 255 -24.71 -28.85 11.40
CA SER A 255 -25.78 -28.20 12.15
C SER A 255 -25.32 -26.93 12.84
N ARG A 256 -24.13 -26.93 13.42
CA ARG A 256 -23.53 -25.72 14.00
C ARG A 256 -23.23 -24.65 12.93
N VAL A 257 -22.72 -25.02 11.76
CA VAL A 257 -22.53 -24.09 10.63
C VAL A 257 -23.87 -23.48 10.23
N SER A 258 -24.95 -24.28 10.15
CA SER A 258 -26.29 -23.78 9.82
C SER A 258 -26.78 -22.75 10.86
N MET A 259 -26.55 -22.97 12.15
CA MET A 259 -26.95 -22.03 13.21
C MET A 259 -26.28 -20.64 13.05
N TYR A 260 -25.07 -20.58 12.53
CA TYR A 260 -24.32 -19.34 12.33
C TYR A 260 -24.33 -18.84 10.88
N LYS A 261 -25.20 -19.39 10.02
CA LYS A 261 -25.25 -19.06 8.58
C LYS A 261 -25.20 -17.56 8.31
N GLY A 262 -26.08 -16.77 8.90
CA GLY A 262 -26.17 -15.33 8.65
C GLY A 262 -24.90 -14.59 9.05
N ALA A 263 -24.25 -14.96 10.15
CA ALA A 263 -22.99 -14.38 10.57
C ALA A 263 -21.84 -14.76 9.61
N ILE A 264 -21.81 -15.98 9.12
CA ILE A 264 -20.79 -16.45 8.15
C ILE A 264 -20.97 -15.77 6.79
N GLU A 265 -22.22 -15.58 6.33
CA GLU A 265 -22.53 -14.83 5.11
C GLU A 265 -22.06 -13.37 5.24
N GLN A 266 -22.32 -12.73 6.38
CA GLN A 266 -21.85 -11.37 6.68
C GLN A 266 -20.33 -11.29 6.73
N ASP A 267 -19.65 -12.25 7.36
CA ASP A 267 -18.18 -12.34 7.37
C ASP A 267 -17.63 -12.46 5.94
N TYR A 268 -18.25 -13.28 5.09
CA TYR A 268 -17.86 -13.47 3.70
C TYR A 268 -17.99 -12.17 2.88
N ASP A 269 -19.10 -11.46 3.00
CA ASP A 269 -19.36 -10.21 2.28
C ASP A 269 -18.41 -9.08 2.75
N ALA A 270 -18.21 -8.97 4.05
CA ALA A 270 -17.29 -7.99 4.64
C ALA A 270 -15.85 -8.26 4.23
N LEU A 271 -15.38 -9.50 4.33
CA LEU A 271 -14.04 -9.90 3.90
C LEU A 271 -13.82 -9.69 2.39
N THR A 272 -14.80 -10.01 1.57
CA THR A 272 -14.75 -9.78 0.13
C THR A 272 -14.66 -8.28 -0.19
N THR A 273 -15.37 -7.46 0.57
CA THR A 273 -15.32 -6.00 0.44
C THR A 273 -13.96 -5.45 0.88
N LEU A 274 -13.42 -5.93 2.01
CA LEU A 274 -12.07 -5.56 2.45
C LEU A 274 -11.01 -5.98 1.43
N ASP A 275 -11.04 -7.21 0.92
CA ASP A 275 -10.08 -7.67 -0.11
C ASP A 275 -10.14 -6.78 -1.36
N PHE A 276 -11.34 -6.37 -1.79
CA PHE A 276 -11.52 -5.42 -2.89
C PHE A 276 -10.91 -4.04 -2.58
N ILE A 277 -11.14 -3.49 -1.38
CA ILE A 277 -10.57 -2.20 -0.97
C ILE A 277 -9.04 -2.28 -0.89
N PHE A 278 -8.51 -3.32 -0.28
CA PHE A 278 -7.06 -3.53 -0.21
C PHE A 278 -6.42 -3.84 -1.57
N ALA A 279 -7.16 -4.41 -2.52
CA ALA A 279 -6.70 -4.57 -3.90
C ALA A 279 -6.52 -3.20 -4.58
N ARG A 280 -7.43 -2.23 -4.35
CA ARG A 280 -7.27 -0.83 -4.82
C ARG A 280 -6.02 -0.18 -4.23
N ALA A 281 -5.79 -0.36 -2.94
CA ALA A 281 -4.58 0.16 -2.28
C ALA A 281 -3.29 -0.47 -2.83
N LYS A 282 -3.27 -1.78 -3.05
CA LYS A 282 -2.13 -2.49 -3.67
C LYS A 282 -1.85 -1.99 -5.09
N LEU A 283 -2.91 -1.78 -5.89
CA LEU A 283 -2.78 -1.21 -7.23
C LEU A 283 -2.21 0.22 -7.16
N SER A 284 -2.65 1.03 -6.18
CA SER A 284 -2.11 2.36 -5.94
C SER A 284 -0.60 2.33 -5.67
N PHE A 285 -0.11 1.39 -4.88
CA PHE A 285 1.33 1.21 -4.67
C PHE A 285 2.06 0.80 -5.94
N ASP A 286 1.49 -0.16 -6.68
CA ASP A 286 2.11 -0.67 -7.90
C ASP A 286 2.33 0.44 -8.95
N MET A 287 1.41 1.39 -9.05
CA MET A 287 1.46 2.50 -9.99
C MET A 287 2.13 3.76 -9.44
N ASN A 288 2.60 3.79 -8.17
CA ASN A 288 3.00 5.00 -7.46
C ASN A 288 1.92 6.09 -7.53
N ALA A 289 0.67 5.71 -7.30
CA ALA A 289 -0.49 6.55 -7.46
C ALA A 289 -0.88 7.24 -6.14
N CYS A 290 -1.57 8.39 -6.26
CA CYS A 290 -2.12 9.17 -5.17
C CYS A 290 -3.61 9.42 -5.38
N ALA A 291 -4.34 9.72 -4.32
CA ALA A 291 -5.71 10.21 -4.42
C ALA A 291 -5.72 11.59 -5.09
N PRO A 292 -6.49 11.81 -6.16
CA PRO A 292 -6.75 13.15 -6.65
C PRO A 292 -7.72 13.88 -5.71
N VAL A 293 -7.73 15.20 -5.79
CA VAL A 293 -8.76 16.01 -5.13
C VAL A 293 -10.01 16.02 -6.03
N LEU A 294 -11.10 15.45 -5.55
CA LEU A 294 -12.37 15.57 -6.26
C LEU A 294 -12.92 16.98 -6.09
N VAL A 295 -13.42 17.56 -7.18
CA VAL A 295 -14.06 18.87 -7.19
C VAL A 295 -15.52 18.75 -7.61
N GLU A 296 -16.39 19.58 -7.03
CA GLU A 296 -17.84 19.55 -7.30
C GLU A 296 -18.17 19.93 -8.75
N ASP A 297 -17.31 20.72 -9.40
CA ASP A 297 -17.46 21.05 -10.81
C ASP A 297 -17.10 19.85 -11.68
N GLY A 298 -18.11 19.14 -12.15
CA GLY A 298 -17.98 17.93 -12.96
C GLY A 298 -17.27 18.11 -14.31
N SER A 299 -17.12 19.34 -14.77
CA SER A 299 -16.51 19.66 -16.06
C SER A 299 -15.01 19.99 -15.96
N ARG A 300 -14.40 19.85 -14.79
CA ARG A 300 -13.03 20.30 -14.51
C ARG A 300 -12.08 19.13 -14.29
N CYS A 301 -10.94 19.19 -14.98
CA CYS A 301 -9.85 18.26 -14.75
C CYS A 301 -8.50 18.96 -14.86
N LYS A 302 -7.64 18.79 -13.84
CA LYS A 302 -6.26 19.31 -13.81
C LYS A 302 -5.33 18.24 -13.27
N LEU A 303 -4.62 17.63 -14.17
CA LEU A 303 -3.65 16.59 -13.86
C LEU A 303 -2.24 17.18 -13.82
N LEU A 304 -1.54 16.98 -12.73
CA LEU A 304 -0.16 17.42 -12.53
C LEU A 304 0.76 16.21 -12.50
N ARG A 305 1.80 16.22 -13.34
CA ARG A 305 2.78 15.14 -13.47
C ARG A 305 2.15 13.77 -13.69
N ALA A 306 1.07 13.73 -14.44
CA ALA A 306 0.33 12.51 -14.74
C ALA A 306 1.11 11.57 -15.65
N ARG A 307 1.02 10.27 -15.40
CA ARG A 307 1.58 9.22 -16.24
C ARG A 307 0.49 8.26 -16.67
N HIS A 308 0.61 7.73 -17.87
CA HIS A 308 -0.29 6.68 -18.33
C HIS A 308 -0.03 5.39 -17.53
N PRO A 309 -1.02 4.80 -16.83
CA PRO A 309 -0.82 3.70 -15.89
C PRO A 309 -0.40 2.37 -16.53
N LEU A 310 -0.56 2.23 -17.85
CA LEU A 310 -0.16 1.03 -18.59
C LEU A 310 1.26 1.14 -19.16
N LEU A 311 1.88 2.32 -19.14
CA LEU A 311 3.28 2.49 -19.51
C LEU A 311 4.22 2.08 -18.37
N ASP A 312 5.45 1.74 -18.74
CA ASP A 312 6.51 1.48 -17.76
C ASP A 312 6.74 2.74 -16.90
N LYS A 313 6.51 2.60 -15.60
CA LYS A 313 6.55 3.71 -14.62
C LYS A 313 7.90 4.45 -14.57
N ASP A 314 9.00 3.76 -14.91
CA ASP A 314 10.35 4.31 -14.87
C ASP A 314 10.70 5.05 -16.17
N LYS A 315 10.01 4.74 -17.27
CA LYS A 315 10.21 5.34 -18.59
C LYS A 315 9.16 6.36 -18.97
N ALA A 316 7.96 6.28 -18.38
CA ALA A 316 6.86 7.18 -18.68
C ALA A 316 7.21 8.61 -18.28
N VAL A 317 7.21 9.52 -19.24
CA VAL A 317 7.41 10.95 -18.99
C VAL A 317 6.13 11.54 -18.42
N PRO A 318 6.19 12.22 -17.27
CA PRO A 318 5.00 12.84 -16.68
C PRO A 318 4.58 14.07 -17.49
N ILE A 319 3.26 14.25 -17.67
CA ILE A 319 2.65 15.39 -18.35
C ILE A 319 1.77 16.18 -17.39
N ASP A 320 1.68 17.48 -17.63
CA ASP A 320 0.68 18.36 -17.03
C ASP A 320 -0.39 18.63 -18.07
N ILE A 321 -1.65 18.34 -17.74
CA ILE A 321 -2.79 18.54 -18.63
C ILE A 321 -4.00 19.03 -17.85
N ALA A 322 -4.69 20.05 -18.35
CA ALA A 322 -5.89 20.61 -17.73
C ALA A 322 -6.98 20.83 -18.76
N ILE A 323 -8.23 20.85 -18.31
CA ILE A 323 -9.41 21.20 -19.08
C ILE A 323 -10.54 21.59 -18.11
N GLY A 324 -11.44 22.48 -18.54
CA GLY A 324 -12.60 22.88 -17.76
C GLY A 324 -12.36 24.01 -16.75
N ASN A 325 -11.13 24.56 -16.69
CA ASN A 325 -10.78 25.71 -15.83
C ASN A 325 -10.85 27.02 -16.63
N ASP A 326 -9.68 27.38 -17.21
CA ASP A 326 -9.52 28.59 -18.01
C ASP A 326 -10.02 28.38 -19.44
N TYR A 327 -10.15 27.15 -19.88
CA TYR A 327 -10.60 26.73 -21.20
C TYR A 327 -11.35 25.39 -21.12
N ASP A 328 -12.38 25.27 -22.00
CA ASP A 328 -13.20 24.07 -22.15
C ASP A 328 -12.67 23.14 -23.25
N THR A 329 -11.75 23.63 -24.06
CA THR A 329 -11.24 22.89 -25.22
C THR A 329 -9.71 22.93 -25.26
N LEU A 330 -9.11 21.76 -25.49
CA LEU A 330 -7.67 21.59 -25.63
C LEU A 330 -7.33 20.99 -27.01
N VAL A 331 -6.60 21.72 -27.82
CA VAL A 331 -6.13 21.27 -29.15
C VAL A 331 -4.66 20.87 -29.04
N ILE A 332 -4.36 19.57 -29.13
CA ILE A 332 -3.01 19.03 -28.99
C ILE A 332 -2.40 18.82 -30.37
N THR A 333 -1.27 19.46 -30.62
CA THR A 333 -0.55 19.43 -31.89
C THR A 333 0.81 18.80 -31.77
N GLY A 334 1.46 18.46 -32.89
CA GLY A 334 2.78 17.86 -32.89
C GLY A 334 2.88 16.58 -33.74
N PRO A 335 4.06 15.93 -33.83
CA PRO A 335 4.23 14.69 -34.59
C PRO A 335 3.45 13.53 -33.95
N ASN A 336 3.03 12.54 -34.76
CA ASN A 336 2.29 11.37 -34.28
C ASN A 336 3.09 10.56 -33.24
N THR A 337 4.37 10.47 -33.39
CA THR A 337 5.28 9.80 -32.44
C THR A 337 5.49 10.59 -31.13
N GLY A 338 4.98 11.81 -31.04
CA GLY A 338 5.22 12.73 -29.88
C GLY A 338 4.42 12.42 -28.63
N GLY A 339 3.47 11.49 -28.66
CA GLY A 339 2.64 11.11 -27.49
C GLY A 339 1.28 11.78 -27.41
N LYS A 340 0.76 12.38 -28.52
CA LYS A 340 -0.57 13.02 -28.60
C LYS A 340 -1.67 12.07 -28.13
N THR A 341 -1.80 10.93 -28.77
CA THR A 341 -2.79 9.88 -28.42
C THR A 341 -2.66 9.40 -26.98
N VAL A 342 -1.43 9.25 -26.49
CA VAL A 342 -1.18 8.85 -25.09
C VAL A 342 -1.63 9.93 -24.12
N SER A 343 -1.45 11.22 -24.44
CA SER A 343 -1.93 12.33 -23.63
C SER A 343 -3.44 12.36 -23.52
N LEU A 344 -4.18 12.14 -24.64
CA LEU A 344 -5.64 12.01 -24.63
C LEU A 344 -6.09 10.80 -23.80
N LYS A 345 -5.49 9.64 -24.04
CA LYS A 345 -5.80 8.44 -23.26
C LYS A 345 -5.53 8.65 -21.78
N THR A 346 -4.43 9.33 -21.42
CA THR A 346 -4.11 9.64 -20.02
C THR A 346 -5.19 10.49 -19.38
N LEU A 347 -5.64 11.55 -20.04
CA LEU A 347 -6.71 12.42 -19.55
C LEU A 347 -8.00 11.63 -19.30
N GLY A 348 -8.48 10.88 -20.29
CA GLY A 348 -9.72 10.11 -20.18
C GLY A 348 -9.63 8.97 -19.17
N LEU A 349 -8.55 8.18 -19.22
CA LEU A 349 -8.39 7.02 -18.33
C LEU A 349 -8.25 7.42 -16.88
N LEU A 350 -7.47 8.47 -16.55
CA LEU A 350 -7.30 8.91 -15.17
C LEU A 350 -8.60 9.53 -14.61
N SER A 351 -9.39 10.19 -15.45
CA SER A 351 -10.73 10.67 -15.06
C SER A 351 -11.66 9.50 -14.70
N LEU A 352 -11.68 8.44 -15.52
CA LEU A 352 -12.46 7.23 -15.26
C LEU A 352 -11.97 6.49 -14.01
N MET A 353 -10.67 6.42 -13.79
CA MET A 353 -10.09 5.80 -12.60
C MET A 353 -10.50 6.54 -11.33
N ALA A 354 -10.39 7.87 -11.32
CA ALA A 354 -10.82 8.69 -10.19
C ALA A 354 -12.31 8.51 -9.88
N ALA A 355 -13.15 8.56 -10.91
CA ALA A 355 -14.58 8.29 -10.79
C ALA A 355 -14.90 6.87 -10.27
N SER A 356 -13.97 5.95 -10.35
CA SER A 356 -14.10 4.57 -9.82
C SER A 356 -13.50 4.40 -8.43
N GLY A 357 -13.10 5.49 -7.76
CA GLY A 357 -12.45 5.43 -6.44
C GLY A 357 -11.03 4.83 -6.48
N LEU A 358 -10.38 4.85 -7.66
CA LEU A 358 -8.99 4.41 -7.82
C LEU A 358 -8.05 5.60 -7.73
N HIS A 359 -6.93 5.42 -7.06
CA HIS A 359 -5.83 6.39 -7.10
C HIS A 359 -5.22 6.46 -8.49
N ILE A 360 -4.71 7.64 -8.85
CA ILE A 360 -4.14 7.91 -10.16
C ILE A 360 -2.62 8.15 -10.07
N PRO A 361 -1.83 7.74 -11.06
CA PRO A 361 -0.39 8.00 -11.12
C PRO A 361 -0.10 9.46 -11.51
N ALA A 362 -0.45 10.39 -10.62
CA ALA A 362 -0.28 11.84 -10.78
C ALA A 362 0.13 12.47 -9.43
N ASN A 363 0.36 13.78 -9.41
CA ASN A 363 0.65 14.50 -8.16
C ASN A 363 -0.62 14.62 -7.29
N GLU A 364 -0.47 14.62 -5.98
CA GLU A 364 -1.55 14.75 -4.98
C GLU A 364 -2.41 16.02 -5.15
N GLN A 365 -1.86 17.06 -5.78
CA GLN A 365 -2.59 18.30 -6.07
C GLN A 365 -3.35 18.25 -7.38
N SER A 366 -3.51 17.10 -8.01
CA SER A 366 -4.35 16.94 -9.19
C SER A 366 -5.81 17.03 -8.80
N GLU A 367 -6.58 17.80 -9.56
CA GLU A 367 -8.00 18.06 -9.34
C GLU A 367 -8.82 17.40 -10.44
N ILE A 368 -9.86 16.65 -10.09
CA ILE A 368 -10.74 15.98 -11.05
C ILE A 368 -12.19 16.17 -10.63
N GLY A 369 -13.02 16.70 -11.55
CA GLY A 369 -14.46 16.63 -11.47
C GLY A 369 -14.98 15.34 -12.08
N LEU A 370 -16.11 14.87 -11.61
CA LEU A 370 -16.74 13.68 -12.16
C LEU A 370 -17.50 14.06 -13.44
N PHE A 371 -16.93 13.73 -14.60
CA PHE A 371 -17.62 13.86 -15.86
C PHE A 371 -18.82 12.91 -15.91
N GLU A 372 -19.97 13.39 -16.44
CA GLU A 372 -21.15 12.52 -16.62
C GLU A 372 -20.86 11.36 -17.56
N HIS A 373 -20.18 11.67 -18.68
CA HIS A 373 -19.69 10.66 -19.62
C HIS A 373 -18.32 11.05 -20.17
N VAL A 374 -17.55 10.03 -20.50
CA VAL A 374 -16.28 10.19 -21.24
C VAL A 374 -16.43 9.48 -22.58
N TYR A 375 -16.45 10.25 -23.65
CA TYR A 375 -16.54 9.76 -25.02
C TYR A 375 -15.17 9.82 -25.69
N ALA A 376 -14.80 8.78 -26.41
CA ALA A 376 -13.50 8.70 -27.07
C ALA A 376 -13.64 8.17 -28.50
N ASP A 377 -13.14 8.94 -29.46
CA ASP A 377 -12.84 8.50 -30.82
C ASP A 377 -11.32 8.49 -30.98
N ILE A 378 -10.69 7.41 -30.55
CA ILE A 378 -9.24 7.21 -30.52
C ILE A 378 -8.91 5.84 -31.11
N GLY A 379 -7.96 5.78 -32.01
CA GLY A 379 -7.39 4.55 -32.52
C GLY A 379 -7.39 4.43 -34.04
N ASP A 380 -6.37 3.77 -34.57
CA ASP A 380 -6.26 3.32 -35.97
C ASP A 380 -7.09 2.05 -36.15
N GLU A 381 -8.25 2.10 -36.80
CA GLU A 381 -8.92 0.89 -37.29
C GLU A 381 -8.18 0.30 -38.50
N GLN A 382 -6.90 -0.03 -38.33
CA GLN A 382 -6.12 -0.80 -39.34
C GLN A 382 -6.47 -2.30 -39.30
N SER A 383 -7.72 -2.64 -39.08
CA SER A 383 -8.15 -4.02 -39.31
C SER A 383 -8.41 -4.22 -40.81
N ILE A 384 -7.62 -5.05 -41.43
CA ILE A 384 -7.68 -5.42 -42.85
C ILE A 384 -9.06 -5.98 -43.28
N GLU A 385 -9.94 -6.27 -42.31
CA GLU A 385 -11.25 -6.91 -42.58
C GLU A 385 -12.42 -5.95 -42.81
N GLN A 386 -12.28 -4.65 -42.63
CA GLN A 386 -13.35 -3.66 -42.88
C GLN A 386 -12.94 -2.66 -43.94
N SER A 387 -13.49 -2.86 -45.14
CA SER A 387 -13.29 -2.05 -46.35
C SER A 387 -13.93 -0.63 -46.35
N LEU A 388 -14.33 -0.09 -45.22
CA LEU A 388 -14.71 1.30 -45.08
C LEU A 388 -13.46 2.13 -44.87
N SER A 389 -13.31 3.27 -45.53
CA SER A 389 -12.18 4.17 -45.30
C SER A 389 -12.15 4.56 -43.83
N THR A 390 -10.94 4.72 -43.26
CA THR A 390 -10.70 5.14 -41.85
C THR A 390 -11.52 6.37 -41.49
N PHE A 391 -11.64 7.35 -42.40
CA PHE A 391 -12.48 8.52 -42.29
C PHE A 391 -13.96 8.19 -42.00
N SER A 392 -14.55 7.22 -42.74
CA SER A 392 -15.98 6.89 -42.54
C SER A 392 -16.23 6.20 -41.21
N ALA A 393 -15.27 5.46 -40.66
CA ALA A 393 -15.38 4.82 -39.35
C ALA A 393 -15.32 5.85 -38.23
N HIS A 394 -14.36 6.77 -38.26
CA HIS A 394 -14.27 7.89 -37.33
C HIS A 394 -15.53 8.75 -37.41
N MET A 395 -16.00 9.09 -38.60
CA MET A 395 -17.19 9.94 -38.78
C MET A 395 -18.44 9.31 -38.17
N LYS A 396 -18.63 7.99 -38.26
CA LYS A 396 -19.76 7.31 -37.60
C LYS A 396 -19.67 7.43 -36.07
N THR A 397 -18.48 7.31 -35.49
CA THR A 397 -18.29 7.49 -34.05
C THR A 397 -18.54 8.92 -33.65
N ILE A 398 -17.99 9.89 -34.40
CA ILE A 398 -18.21 11.32 -34.17
C ILE A 398 -19.70 11.67 -34.23
N VAL A 399 -20.44 11.21 -35.24
CA VAL A 399 -21.89 11.39 -35.32
C VAL A 399 -22.58 10.87 -34.07
N SER A 400 -22.26 9.64 -33.64
CA SER A 400 -22.87 9.06 -32.45
C SER A 400 -22.53 9.85 -31.18
N ILE A 401 -21.32 10.43 -31.08
CA ILE A 401 -20.94 11.31 -29.98
C ILE A 401 -21.75 12.61 -30.03
N MET A 402 -21.84 13.23 -31.19
CA MET A 402 -22.57 14.49 -31.36
C MET A 402 -24.07 14.37 -31.09
N ASP A 403 -24.64 13.18 -31.29
CA ASP A 403 -26.06 12.92 -30.99
C ASP A 403 -26.36 12.85 -29.48
N CYS A 404 -25.34 12.64 -28.64
CA CYS A 404 -25.56 12.40 -27.20
C CYS A 404 -24.67 13.22 -26.26
N CYS A 405 -23.64 13.93 -26.76
CA CYS A 405 -22.77 14.74 -25.88
C CYS A 405 -23.52 15.98 -25.37
N GLY A 406 -23.23 16.34 -24.11
CA GLY A 406 -23.88 17.43 -23.42
C GLY A 406 -22.99 18.08 -22.35
N GLN A 407 -23.64 18.86 -21.51
CA GLN A 407 -22.99 19.54 -20.39
C GLN A 407 -22.47 18.48 -19.41
N GLY A 408 -21.24 18.66 -18.94
CA GLY A 408 -20.61 17.72 -18.01
C GLY A 408 -19.89 16.55 -18.66
N ASP A 409 -19.94 16.43 -20.00
CA ASP A 409 -19.24 15.36 -20.72
C ASP A 409 -17.81 15.75 -21.09
N LEU A 410 -16.92 14.74 -21.16
CA LEU A 410 -15.58 14.86 -21.73
C LEU A 410 -15.53 14.12 -23.07
N VAL A 411 -15.15 14.83 -24.14
CA VAL A 411 -15.06 14.28 -25.49
C VAL A 411 -13.61 14.31 -25.96
N LEU A 412 -13.11 13.15 -26.39
CA LEU A 412 -11.73 12.95 -26.81
C LEU A 412 -11.67 12.53 -28.27
N PHE A 413 -11.02 13.36 -29.11
CA PHE A 413 -10.86 13.09 -30.55
C PHE A 413 -9.39 12.92 -30.90
N ASP A 414 -9.01 11.82 -31.49
CA ASP A 414 -7.67 11.62 -32.02
C ASP A 414 -7.65 11.83 -33.53
N GLU A 415 -6.69 12.57 -34.03
CA GLU A 415 -6.50 12.90 -35.44
C GLU A 415 -7.78 13.43 -36.14
N LEU A 416 -8.50 14.31 -35.45
CA LEU A 416 -9.80 14.83 -35.90
C LEU A 416 -9.69 15.45 -37.31
N GLY A 417 -10.52 14.98 -38.25
CA GLY A 417 -10.57 15.41 -39.64
C GLY A 417 -9.59 14.67 -40.56
N ALA A 418 -8.77 13.76 -40.07
CA ALA A 418 -7.84 13.00 -40.93
C ALA A 418 -8.57 12.05 -41.88
N GLY A 419 -7.89 11.70 -42.99
CA GLY A 419 -8.38 10.72 -43.97
C GLY A 419 -9.25 11.25 -45.10
N THR A 420 -9.41 12.60 -45.23
CA THR A 420 -10.08 13.28 -46.33
C THR A 420 -9.22 14.42 -46.88
N ASP A 421 -9.76 15.24 -47.75
CA ASP A 421 -9.10 16.48 -48.21
C ASP A 421 -8.74 17.35 -47.01
N PRO A 422 -7.50 17.86 -46.91
CA PRO A 422 -7.03 18.61 -45.75
C PRO A 422 -7.87 19.85 -45.39
N VAL A 423 -8.37 20.57 -46.40
CA VAL A 423 -9.14 21.78 -46.19
C VAL A 423 -10.53 21.44 -45.67
N GLU A 424 -11.16 20.40 -46.29
CA GLU A 424 -12.48 19.92 -45.82
C GLU A 424 -12.37 19.31 -44.43
N GLY A 425 -11.35 18.51 -44.19
CA GLY A 425 -11.07 17.86 -42.90
C GLY A 425 -10.88 18.87 -41.76
N ALA A 426 -10.07 19.89 -42.00
CA ALA A 426 -9.84 20.98 -41.03
C ALA A 426 -11.14 21.77 -40.73
N ALA A 427 -11.91 22.12 -41.77
CA ALA A 427 -13.18 22.84 -41.62
C ALA A 427 -14.22 22.00 -40.84
N LEU A 428 -14.29 20.69 -41.09
CA LEU A 428 -15.14 19.76 -40.37
C LEU A 428 -14.72 19.64 -38.91
N ALA A 429 -13.43 19.55 -38.66
CA ALA A 429 -12.90 19.44 -37.31
C ALA A 429 -13.22 20.68 -36.47
N VAL A 430 -13.05 21.89 -37.00
CA VAL A 430 -13.45 23.15 -36.32
C VAL A 430 -14.94 23.13 -36.02
N ALA A 431 -15.81 22.72 -37.00
CA ALA A 431 -17.22 22.65 -36.79
C ALA A 431 -17.66 21.64 -35.73
N VAL A 432 -17.06 20.45 -35.70
CA VAL A 432 -17.32 19.39 -34.69
C VAL A 432 -16.95 19.89 -33.30
N ILE A 433 -15.77 20.47 -33.14
CA ILE A 433 -15.33 21.03 -31.85
C ILE A 433 -16.30 22.15 -31.42
N GLY A 434 -16.60 23.07 -32.32
CA GLY A 434 -17.53 24.19 -32.06
C GLY A 434 -18.91 23.71 -31.61
N TYR A 435 -19.45 22.67 -32.24
CA TYR A 435 -20.72 22.07 -31.86
C TYR A 435 -20.68 21.42 -30.50
N ALA A 436 -19.68 20.59 -30.19
CA ALA A 436 -19.53 19.92 -28.89
C ALA A 436 -19.43 20.97 -27.76
N ARG A 437 -18.66 22.04 -27.96
CA ARG A 437 -18.57 23.19 -27.04
C ARG A 437 -19.91 23.87 -26.82
N GLN A 438 -20.65 24.08 -27.89
CA GLN A 438 -21.98 24.70 -27.80
C GLN A 438 -22.96 23.85 -26.98
N MET A 439 -22.80 22.54 -27.01
CA MET A 439 -23.56 21.60 -26.16
C MET A 439 -23.06 21.56 -24.69
N GLY A 440 -21.97 22.26 -24.37
CA GLY A 440 -21.43 22.36 -23.01
C GLY A 440 -20.42 21.24 -22.63
N ALA A 441 -19.96 20.46 -23.60
CA ALA A 441 -18.97 19.43 -23.36
C ALA A 441 -17.55 20.01 -23.31
N CYS A 442 -16.68 19.42 -22.49
CA CYS A 442 -15.23 19.61 -22.55
C CYS A 442 -14.64 18.79 -23.69
N VAL A 443 -13.78 19.40 -24.53
CA VAL A 443 -13.23 18.75 -25.72
C VAL A 443 -11.71 18.74 -25.69
N ALA A 444 -11.09 17.55 -25.81
CA ALA A 444 -9.66 17.45 -26.10
C ALA A 444 -9.49 16.76 -27.45
N ALA A 445 -8.79 17.42 -28.38
CA ALA A 445 -8.61 16.93 -29.74
C ALA A 445 -7.14 16.96 -30.13
N THR A 446 -6.68 15.93 -30.85
CA THR A 446 -5.37 15.97 -31.49
C THR A 446 -5.53 16.27 -32.98
N THR A 447 -4.56 16.97 -33.53
CA THR A 447 -4.54 17.31 -34.94
C THR A 447 -3.12 17.62 -35.44
N HIS A 448 -3.00 17.65 -36.76
CA HIS A 448 -1.81 18.14 -37.44
C HIS A 448 -2.13 19.35 -38.37
N TYR A 449 -3.40 19.81 -38.42
CA TYR A 449 -3.86 20.91 -39.24
C TYR A 449 -3.48 22.26 -38.66
N ALA A 450 -3.00 23.19 -39.53
CA ALA A 450 -2.63 24.54 -39.15
C ALA A 450 -3.88 25.39 -38.78
N GLU A 451 -5.01 25.14 -39.41
CA GLU A 451 -6.27 25.83 -39.18
C GLU A 451 -6.80 25.66 -37.76
N LEU A 452 -6.62 24.45 -37.17
CA LEU A 452 -7.01 24.21 -35.79
C LEU A 452 -6.08 24.90 -34.80
N LYS A 453 -4.79 25.06 -35.11
CA LYS A 453 -3.85 25.89 -34.32
C LYS A 453 -4.34 27.35 -34.28
N THR A 454 -4.72 27.86 -35.44
CA THR A 454 -5.24 29.22 -35.58
C THR A 454 -6.57 29.38 -34.86
N PHE A 455 -7.48 28.39 -35.00
CA PHE A 455 -8.75 28.36 -34.28
C PHE A 455 -8.56 28.48 -32.79
N ALA A 456 -7.59 27.71 -32.24
CA ALA A 456 -7.30 27.73 -30.81
C ALA A 456 -6.61 29.02 -30.32
N LEU A 457 -5.93 29.77 -31.22
CA LEU A 457 -5.36 31.08 -30.89
C LEU A 457 -6.38 32.23 -30.97
N THR A 458 -7.47 32.07 -31.71
CA THR A 458 -8.42 33.12 -32.02
C THR A 458 -9.76 32.94 -31.33
N THR A 459 -9.99 31.81 -30.66
CA THR A 459 -11.28 31.48 -30.05
C THR A 459 -11.12 31.42 -28.53
N ASP A 460 -11.87 32.26 -27.82
CA ASP A 460 -11.88 32.23 -26.35
C ASP A 460 -12.34 30.89 -25.83
N GLY A 461 -11.70 30.40 -24.78
CA GLY A 461 -11.99 29.11 -24.16
C GLY A 461 -11.38 27.89 -24.90
N VAL A 462 -10.61 28.12 -25.96
CA VAL A 462 -9.83 27.06 -26.66
C VAL A 462 -8.36 27.30 -26.43
N GLU A 463 -7.63 26.28 -25.96
CA GLU A 463 -6.21 26.37 -25.69
C GLU A 463 -5.42 25.42 -26.59
N ASN A 464 -4.22 25.86 -27.01
CA ASN A 464 -3.27 25.01 -27.72
C ASN A 464 -2.40 24.24 -26.76
N ALA A 465 -2.06 23.02 -27.12
CA ALA A 465 -0.96 22.26 -26.52
C ALA A 465 -0.08 21.62 -27.59
N SER A 466 1.17 21.41 -27.28
CA SER A 466 2.09 20.75 -28.19
C SER A 466 2.90 19.65 -27.51
N CYS A 467 3.07 18.53 -28.20
CA CYS A 467 4.05 17.52 -27.79
C CYS A 467 5.45 17.96 -28.21
N GLU A 468 6.33 18.13 -27.22
CA GLU A 468 7.71 18.58 -27.45
C GLU A 468 8.50 17.52 -28.23
N PHE A 469 9.26 17.99 -29.23
CA PHE A 469 10.13 17.17 -30.05
C PHE A 469 11.53 17.76 -30.06
N ASP A 470 12.55 16.95 -29.75
CA ASP A 470 13.94 17.40 -29.82
C ASP A 470 14.51 17.19 -31.21
N VAL A 471 14.64 18.29 -31.93
CA VAL A 471 15.21 18.29 -33.29
C VAL A 471 16.70 17.87 -33.30
N LYS A 472 17.43 18.01 -32.16
CA LYS A 472 18.83 17.60 -32.08
C LYS A 472 19.02 16.09 -32.00
N SER A 473 18.21 15.41 -31.19
CA SER A 473 18.26 13.95 -31.07
C SER A 473 17.37 13.24 -32.08
N LEU A 474 16.43 13.92 -32.72
CA LEU A 474 15.31 13.36 -33.52
C LEU A 474 14.42 12.42 -32.69
N GLN A 475 14.30 12.69 -31.41
CA GLN A 475 13.50 11.88 -30.50
C GLN A 475 12.37 12.73 -29.88
N PRO A 476 11.19 12.16 -29.67
CA PRO A 476 10.16 12.81 -28.88
C PRO A 476 10.62 12.90 -27.42
N THR A 477 10.37 14.03 -26.77
CA THR A 477 10.59 14.17 -25.34
C THR A 477 9.39 13.69 -24.52
N TYR A 478 8.24 13.47 -25.17
CA TYR A 478 6.94 13.13 -24.60
C TYR A 478 6.39 14.15 -23.59
N ARG A 479 6.97 15.35 -23.54
CA ARG A 479 6.47 16.44 -22.70
C ARG A 479 5.33 17.16 -23.41
N LEU A 480 4.26 17.48 -22.69
CA LEU A 480 3.16 18.30 -23.20
C LEU A 480 3.35 19.74 -22.74
N LEU A 481 3.35 20.65 -23.68
CA LEU A 481 3.48 22.10 -23.47
C LEU A 481 2.16 22.76 -23.79
N THR A 482 1.42 23.22 -22.77
CA THR A 482 0.12 23.92 -22.94
C THR A 482 0.35 25.39 -23.23
N GLY A 483 -0.49 26.00 -24.06
CA GLY A 483 -0.49 27.44 -24.45
C GLY A 483 0.37 27.78 -25.67
N ILE A 484 0.94 26.78 -26.34
CA ILE A 484 1.71 26.99 -27.57
C ILE A 484 1.37 25.90 -28.58
N PRO A 485 0.97 26.25 -29.80
CA PRO A 485 0.83 25.29 -30.87
C PRO A 485 2.20 24.72 -31.28
N GLY A 486 2.22 23.47 -31.62
CA GLY A 486 3.45 22.78 -32.05
C GLY A 486 3.94 23.28 -33.41
N LYS A 487 5.25 23.46 -33.52
CA LYS A 487 5.91 23.78 -34.79
C LYS A 487 6.04 22.53 -35.65
N SER A 488 5.87 22.71 -36.97
CA SER A 488 6.20 21.68 -37.93
C SER A 488 7.73 21.53 -38.06
N ASN A 489 8.26 20.33 -37.84
CA ASN A 489 9.70 20.06 -37.91
C ASN A 489 10.08 19.20 -39.14
N ALA A 490 9.18 19.06 -40.11
CA ALA A 490 9.39 18.16 -41.26
C ALA A 490 10.68 18.46 -42.03
N PHE A 491 10.96 19.72 -42.34
CA PHE A 491 12.18 20.11 -43.01
C PHE A 491 13.46 19.86 -42.21
N ALA A 492 13.41 20.12 -40.92
CA ALA A 492 14.56 19.88 -40.04
C ALA A 492 14.84 18.37 -39.88
N ILE A 493 13.79 17.56 -39.78
CA ILE A 493 13.88 16.11 -39.76
C ILE A 493 14.41 15.57 -41.07
N ALA A 494 13.87 16.00 -42.22
CA ALA A 494 14.31 15.59 -43.54
C ALA A 494 15.78 15.94 -43.80
N ALA A 495 16.22 17.16 -43.43
CA ALA A 495 17.62 17.56 -43.53
C ALA A 495 18.54 16.62 -42.75
N ARG A 496 18.15 16.25 -41.58
CA ARG A 496 18.96 15.43 -40.66
C ARG A 496 18.98 13.95 -41.06
N LEU A 497 17.92 13.48 -41.71
CA LEU A 497 17.86 12.15 -42.32
C LEU A 497 18.65 12.06 -43.59
N GLY A 498 19.23 13.15 -44.08
CA GLY A 498 20.13 13.18 -45.21
C GLY A 498 19.48 13.57 -46.54
N LEU A 499 18.26 14.15 -46.50
CA LEU A 499 17.66 14.69 -47.74
C LEU A 499 18.50 15.88 -48.23
N GLN A 500 18.76 15.90 -49.55
CA GLN A 500 19.61 16.93 -50.18
C GLN A 500 19.10 18.34 -49.88
N PRO A 501 19.98 19.30 -49.49
CA PRO A 501 19.55 20.66 -49.17
C PRO A 501 18.79 21.34 -50.30
N THR A 502 19.15 21.12 -51.54
CA THR A 502 18.49 21.64 -52.71
C THR A 502 17.00 21.19 -52.86
N ILE A 503 16.69 19.98 -52.41
CA ILE A 503 15.29 19.49 -52.38
C ILE A 503 14.52 20.20 -51.29
N ILE A 504 15.13 20.40 -50.13
CA ILE A 504 14.53 21.07 -48.99
C ILE A 504 14.27 22.55 -49.30
N GLU A 505 15.19 23.24 -49.96
CA GLU A 505 15.03 24.62 -50.38
C GLU A 505 13.86 24.75 -51.37
N ARG A 506 13.83 23.93 -52.40
CA ARG A 506 12.67 23.88 -53.33
C ARG A 506 11.34 23.60 -52.65
N ALA A 507 11.35 22.71 -51.67
CA ALA A 507 10.14 22.41 -50.92
C ALA A 507 9.68 23.61 -50.04
N LYS A 508 10.63 24.35 -49.44
CA LYS A 508 10.31 25.58 -48.72
C LYS A 508 9.75 26.69 -49.62
N GLU A 509 10.19 26.78 -50.85
CA GLU A 509 9.66 27.76 -51.83
C GLU A 509 8.19 27.47 -52.20
N GLN A 510 7.68 26.27 -52.01
CA GLN A 510 6.30 25.88 -52.22
C GLN A 510 5.37 26.19 -51.02
N VAL A 511 5.93 26.54 -49.86
CA VAL A 511 5.13 26.92 -48.68
C VAL A 511 4.76 28.41 -48.78
N SER A 512 3.51 28.75 -48.50
CA SER A 512 3.05 30.11 -48.57
C SER A 512 3.87 31.05 -47.64
N THR A 513 4.04 32.33 -48.05
CA THR A 513 4.77 33.31 -47.22
C THR A 513 4.04 33.64 -45.93
N GLU A 514 2.74 33.48 -45.85
CA GLU A 514 1.93 33.67 -44.64
C GLU A 514 2.15 32.54 -43.63
N ASP A 515 2.13 31.29 -44.12
CA ASP A 515 2.42 30.12 -43.28
C ASP A 515 3.86 30.14 -42.74
N ALA A 516 4.82 30.56 -43.56
CA ALA A 516 6.21 30.66 -43.11
C ALA A 516 6.41 31.72 -42.02
N ARG A 517 5.74 32.91 -42.12
CA ARG A 517 5.79 33.93 -41.07
C ARG A 517 5.09 33.48 -39.79
N PHE A 518 3.99 32.80 -39.91
CA PHE A 518 3.27 32.24 -38.74
C PHE A 518 4.14 31.21 -37.98
N GLU A 519 4.80 30.30 -38.71
CA GLU A 519 5.72 29.31 -38.12
C GLU A 519 6.95 30.00 -37.47
N ASP A 520 7.45 31.14 -37.98
CA ASP A 520 8.55 31.86 -37.37
C ASP A 520 8.15 32.54 -36.04
N VAL A 521 6.96 33.15 -35.97
CA VAL A 521 6.40 33.71 -34.72
C VAL A 521 6.17 32.60 -33.69
N LEU A 522 5.65 31.44 -34.10
CA LEU A 522 5.51 30.29 -33.21
C LEU A 522 6.84 29.83 -32.67
N ALA A 523 7.91 29.82 -33.50
CA ALA A 523 9.24 29.44 -33.06
C ALA A 523 9.84 30.37 -32.01
N GLU A 524 9.52 31.66 -32.05
CA GLU A 524 9.95 32.65 -31.07
C GLU A 524 9.17 32.50 -29.77
N LEU A 525 7.86 32.34 -29.82
CA LEU A 525 7.01 32.05 -28.68
C LEU A 525 7.43 30.78 -27.95
N GLU A 526 7.71 29.69 -28.65
CA GLU A 526 8.23 28.45 -28.03
C GLU A 526 9.54 28.67 -27.29
N ARG A 527 10.47 29.45 -27.86
CA ARG A 527 11.78 29.75 -27.23
C ARG A 527 11.63 30.52 -25.94
N GLU A 528 10.82 31.56 -25.92
CA GLU A 528 10.58 32.37 -24.73
C GLU A 528 9.86 31.54 -23.64
N ARG A 529 8.88 30.77 -24.00
CA ARG A 529 8.18 29.94 -23.02
C ARG A 529 9.03 28.82 -22.45
N ARG A 530 9.86 28.15 -23.25
CA ARG A 530 10.87 27.21 -22.71
C ARG A 530 11.76 27.84 -21.66
N ARG A 531 12.14 29.09 -21.89
CA ARG A 531 12.92 29.87 -20.95
C ARG A 531 12.17 30.14 -19.64
N VAL A 532 10.90 30.49 -19.75
CA VAL A 532 10.01 30.71 -18.60
C VAL A 532 9.80 29.42 -17.83
N GLU A 533 9.57 28.30 -18.50
CA GLU A 533 9.37 27.00 -17.85
C GLU A 533 10.64 26.52 -17.14
N GLN A 534 11.82 26.66 -17.76
CA GLN A 534 13.08 26.37 -17.10
C GLN A 534 13.29 27.21 -15.82
N MET A 535 13.00 28.52 -15.89
CA MET A 535 13.09 29.39 -14.71
C MET A 535 12.07 28.99 -13.63
N LYS A 536 10.87 28.55 -14.02
CA LYS A 536 9.85 28.07 -13.09
C LYS A 536 10.27 26.74 -12.42
N GLU A 537 10.81 25.79 -13.18
CA GLU A 537 11.34 24.54 -12.62
C GLU A 537 12.52 24.80 -11.64
N GLU A 538 13.43 25.70 -11.97
CA GLU A 538 14.52 26.09 -11.08
C GLU A 538 14.01 26.77 -9.81
N ALA A 539 13.04 27.68 -9.93
CA ALA A 539 12.41 28.32 -8.79
C ALA A 539 11.69 27.34 -7.89
N GLN A 540 11.02 26.35 -8.47
CA GLN A 540 10.30 25.31 -7.72
C GLN A 540 11.26 24.36 -7.02
N ARG A 541 12.39 23.97 -7.66
CA ARG A 541 13.46 23.19 -7.02
C ARG A 541 14.10 23.95 -5.85
N MET A 542 14.38 25.24 -6.03
CA MET A 542 14.91 26.07 -4.94
C MET A 542 13.91 26.20 -3.80
N ARG A 543 12.62 26.33 -4.10
CA ARG A 543 11.56 26.44 -3.09
C ARG A 543 11.39 25.13 -2.29
N SER A 544 11.38 23.99 -2.95
CA SER A 544 11.29 22.69 -2.27
C SER A 544 12.55 22.38 -1.45
N ALA A 545 13.74 22.72 -1.95
CA ALA A 545 14.98 22.59 -1.19
C ALA A 545 14.97 23.49 0.06
N ALA A 546 14.52 24.74 -0.07
CA ALA A 546 14.40 25.66 1.06
C ALA A 546 13.34 25.21 2.09
N GLN A 547 12.25 24.61 1.63
CA GLN A 547 11.22 24.04 2.52
C GLN A 547 11.78 22.84 3.28
N SER A 548 12.42 21.91 2.60
CA SER A 548 13.07 20.74 3.23
C SER A 548 14.12 21.15 4.27
N GLU A 549 14.90 22.20 4.01
CA GLU A 549 15.88 22.70 4.96
C GLU A 549 15.23 23.35 6.18
N ARG A 550 14.12 24.09 5.99
CA ARG A 550 13.31 24.64 7.07
C ARG A 550 12.75 23.56 7.97
N ASP A 551 12.21 22.49 7.38
CA ASP A 551 11.60 21.39 8.12
C ASP A 551 12.66 20.63 8.93
N LYS A 552 13.87 20.44 8.38
CA LYS A 552 15.01 19.88 9.12
C LYS A 552 15.42 20.74 10.30
N MET A 553 15.56 22.06 10.09
CA MET A 553 15.92 22.99 11.15
C MET A 553 14.85 23.03 12.26
N ARG A 554 13.57 22.90 11.89
CA ARG A 554 12.48 22.84 12.85
C ARG A 554 12.54 21.55 13.68
N ALA A 555 12.72 20.41 13.03
CA ALA A 555 12.87 19.12 13.72
C ALA A 555 14.10 19.08 14.65
N GLU A 556 15.23 19.66 14.24
CA GLU A 556 16.42 19.76 15.07
C GLU A 556 16.19 20.67 16.31
N ARG A 557 15.45 21.77 16.12
CA ARG A 557 15.10 22.67 17.22
C ARG A 557 14.20 21.97 18.24
N ASP A 558 13.16 21.32 17.76
CA ASP A 558 12.19 20.61 18.61
C ASP A 558 12.87 19.46 19.38
N ALA A 559 13.78 18.73 18.71
CA ALA A 559 14.59 17.70 19.37
C ALA A 559 15.63 18.26 20.35
N ALA A 560 16.06 19.51 20.19
CA ALA A 560 16.95 20.16 21.14
C ALA A 560 16.16 20.65 22.37
N GLU A 561 14.96 21.19 22.18
CA GLU A 561 14.04 21.57 23.26
C GLU A 561 13.68 20.36 24.12
N ASP A 562 13.29 19.24 23.54
CA ASP A 562 13.02 17.98 24.24
C ASP A 562 14.22 17.46 25.07
N ARG A 563 15.43 17.61 24.54
CA ARG A 563 16.65 17.22 25.29
C ARG A 563 16.89 18.10 26.50
N VAL A 564 16.66 19.40 26.37
CA VAL A 564 16.78 20.35 27.49
C VAL A 564 15.74 20.03 28.56
N ASP A 565 14.50 19.76 28.19
CA ASP A 565 13.44 19.43 29.15
C ASP A 565 13.73 18.13 29.91
N LYS A 566 14.17 17.09 29.24
CA LYS A 566 14.59 15.83 29.88
C LYS A 566 15.79 16.01 30.80
N MET A 567 16.74 16.87 30.45
CA MET A 567 17.90 17.17 31.27
C MET A 567 17.50 17.96 32.54
N MET A 568 16.54 18.89 32.40
CA MET A 568 15.97 19.64 33.52
C MET A 568 15.19 18.75 34.49
N GLU A 569 14.40 17.82 33.95
CA GLU A 569 13.64 16.84 34.75
C GLU A 569 14.57 15.87 35.50
N SER A 570 15.60 15.37 34.84
CA SER A 570 16.62 14.54 35.48
C SER A 570 17.40 15.28 36.57
N ALA A 571 17.76 16.55 36.36
CA ALA A 571 18.43 17.38 37.36
C ALA A 571 17.54 17.67 38.58
N ARG A 572 16.23 17.89 38.35
CA ARG A 572 15.25 18.02 39.44
C ARG A 572 15.13 16.74 40.28
N GLY A 573 15.02 15.60 39.62
CA GLY A 573 14.96 14.30 40.31
C GLY A 573 16.21 13.98 41.10
N GLN A 574 17.39 14.35 40.63
CA GLN A 574 18.65 14.21 41.39
C GLN A 574 18.69 15.13 42.62
N ALA A 575 18.26 16.38 42.50
CA ALA A 575 18.19 17.32 43.59
C ALA A 575 17.23 16.88 44.69
N ASP A 576 16.05 16.39 44.32
CA ASP A 576 15.06 15.86 45.26
C ASP A 576 15.58 14.60 45.99
N ASN A 577 16.28 13.72 45.33
CA ASN A 577 16.91 12.56 45.95
C ASN A 577 18.02 12.96 46.95
N ILE A 578 18.84 13.95 46.64
CA ILE A 578 19.87 14.45 47.55
C ILE A 578 19.23 15.03 48.82
N LEU A 579 18.18 15.84 48.67
CA LEU A 579 17.42 16.40 49.79
C LEU A 579 16.77 15.33 50.65
N LYS A 580 16.16 14.31 50.04
CA LYS A 580 15.55 13.18 50.74
C LYS A 580 16.58 12.38 51.55
N ASN A 581 17.76 12.14 50.97
CA ASN A 581 18.84 11.44 51.66
C ASN A 581 19.41 12.30 52.80
N ALA A 582 19.58 13.59 52.59
CA ALA A 582 20.03 14.51 53.65
C ALA A 582 19.05 14.57 54.83
N ARG A 583 17.73 14.55 54.57
CA ARG A 583 16.70 14.45 55.63
C ARG A 583 16.79 13.14 56.38
N MET A 584 16.86 12.03 55.73
CA MET A 584 16.98 10.69 56.36
C MET A 584 18.25 10.62 57.23
N THR A 585 19.37 11.13 56.73
CA THR A 585 20.62 11.15 57.50
C THR A 585 20.50 12.04 58.74
N ALA A 586 19.86 13.24 58.62
CA ALA A 586 19.63 14.12 59.77
C ALA A 586 18.69 13.48 60.81
N GLU A 587 17.63 12.79 60.37
CA GLU A 587 16.74 12.05 61.31
C GLU A 587 17.48 10.92 62.01
N THR A 588 18.31 10.14 61.34
CA THR A 588 19.13 9.07 61.94
C THR A 588 20.10 9.66 63.01
N VAL A 589 20.78 10.76 62.68
CA VAL A 589 21.66 11.44 63.63
C VAL A 589 20.88 11.99 64.84
N PHE A 590 19.66 12.50 64.64
CA PHE A 590 18.81 12.94 65.77
C PHE A 590 18.38 11.77 66.66
N ASP A 591 18.04 10.62 66.09
CA ASP A 591 17.67 9.43 66.86
C ASP A 591 18.86 8.87 67.63
N GLU A 592 20.07 8.86 67.07
CA GLU A 592 21.31 8.51 67.77
C GLU A 592 21.63 9.49 68.92
N LEU A 593 21.48 10.80 68.69
CA LEU A 593 21.61 11.81 69.74
C LEU A 593 20.61 11.64 70.86
N GLU A 594 19.36 11.29 70.57
CA GLU A 594 18.34 10.98 71.61
C GLU A 594 18.70 9.71 72.38
N THR A 595 19.22 8.69 71.73
CA THR A 595 19.63 7.47 72.42
C THR A 595 20.87 7.68 73.33
N LEU A 596 21.81 8.54 72.87
CA LEU A 596 22.97 8.95 73.68
C LEU A 596 22.53 9.85 74.88
N LYS A 597 21.55 10.71 74.73
CA LYS A 597 20.94 11.52 75.79
C LYS A 597 20.28 10.66 76.84
N LYS A 598 19.57 9.59 76.47
CA LYS A 598 18.98 8.64 77.44
C LYS A 598 20.04 7.90 78.25
N LYS A 599 21.25 7.81 77.75
CA LYS A 599 22.40 7.19 78.46
C LYS A 599 23.19 8.16 79.31
N ALA A 600 23.06 9.50 79.18
CA ALA A 600 23.78 10.55 79.91
C ALA A 600 22.84 11.36 80.75
N GLN A 601 22.74 11.02 82.09
CA GLN A 601 22.03 11.84 83.11
C GLN A 601 22.78 13.16 83.40
N LYS A 602 22.50 14.24 82.59
CA LYS A 602 22.85 15.62 83.03
C LYS A 602 21.85 16.65 82.48
N LYS A 603 21.35 17.43 83.37
CA LYS A 603 20.28 18.47 83.20
C LYS A 603 20.51 19.60 82.21
N ASN A 604 21.73 19.80 81.67
CA ASN A 604 22.04 20.91 80.77
C ASN A 604 22.11 20.50 79.30
N ALA A 605 21.90 19.22 78.99
CA ALA A 605 21.94 18.74 77.61
C ALA A 605 20.69 18.99 76.73
N ASP A 606 19.55 19.23 77.39
CA ASP A 606 18.25 19.41 76.74
C ASP A 606 18.10 20.74 76.00
N GLN A 607 18.57 21.82 76.52
CA GLN A 607 18.52 23.15 75.86
C GLN A 607 19.43 23.25 74.68
N ASN A 608 20.63 22.66 74.71
CA ASN A 608 21.57 22.66 73.63
C ASN A 608 21.15 21.71 72.45
N LEU A 609 20.51 20.58 72.80
CA LEU A 609 19.98 19.68 71.79
C LEU A 609 18.75 20.28 71.12
N ALA A 610 17.87 20.97 71.81
CA ALA A 610 16.71 21.63 71.22
C ALA A 610 17.15 22.75 70.28
N ALA A 611 18.19 23.51 70.65
CA ALA A 611 18.77 24.56 69.84
C ALA A 611 19.45 24.00 68.57
N ALA A 612 20.19 22.88 68.69
CA ALA A 612 20.81 22.22 67.59
C ALA A 612 19.76 21.64 66.60
N LYS A 613 18.70 21.00 67.07
CA LYS A 613 17.55 20.53 66.26
C LYS A 613 16.86 21.70 65.54
N ALA A 614 16.63 22.81 66.23
CA ALA A 614 16.00 23.99 65.63
C ALA A 614 16.91 24.62 64.56
N ALA A 615 18.21 24.71 64.79
CA ALA A 615 19.18 25.21 63.81
C ALA A 615 19.28 24.33 62.56
N LEU A 616 19.33 23.01 62.73
CA LEU A 616 19.39 22.11 61.58
C LEU A 616 18.10 22.07 60.77
N ARG A 617 16.92 22.10 61.40
CA ARG A 617 15.62 22.29 60.75
C ARG A 617 15.56 23.62 59.99
N GLY A 618 16.09 24.71 60.63
CA GLY A 618 16.18 26.02 59.98
C GLY A 618 17.01 25.98 58.72
N VAL A 619 18.18 25.31 58.74
CA VAL A 619 19.07 25.17 57.57
C VAL A 619 18.39 24.38 56.47
N ILE A 620 17.73 23.24 56.78
CA ILE A 620 17.01 22.43 55.79
C ILE A 620 15.87 23.24 55.14
N THR A 621 15.07 23.96 55.95
CA THR A 621 13.98 24.81 55.43
C THR A 621 14.48 25.99 54.62
N GLN A 622 15.63 26.56 55.00
CA GLN A 622 16.24 27.66 54.27
C GLN A 622 16.79 27.21 52.93
N THR A 623 17.43 26.03 52.84
CA THR A 623 17.92 25.43 51.62
C THR A 623 16.76 25.07 50.69
N GLU A 624 15.63 24.57 51.19
CA GLU A 624 14.41 24.33 50.41
C GLU A 624 13.79 25.62 49.87
N ASN A 625 13.75 26.64 50.64
CA ASN A 625 13.22 27.93 50.23
C ASN A 625 14.14 28.65 49.22
N GLU A 626 15.46 28.52 49.38
CA GLU A 626 16.45 29.03 48.39
C GLU A 626 16.38 28.28 47.08
N GLN A 627 16.19 26.97 47.10
CA GLN A 627 15.97 26.19 45.86
C GLN A 627 14.66 26.59 45.20
N ARG A 628 13.55 26.71 45.91
CA ARG A 628 12.27 27.20 45.35
C ARG A 628 12.39 28.63 44.80
N ARG A 629 13.13 29.50 45.41
CA ARG A 629 13.41 30.88 44.92
C ARG A 629 14.37 30.89 43.74
N GLY A 630 15.37 30.01 43.69
CA GLY A 630 16.30 29.87 42.56
C GLY A 630 15.61 29.39 41.27
N ILE A 631 14.57 28.54 41.42
CA ILE A 631 13.76 28.05 40.29
C ILE A 631 12.84 29.17 39.74
N GLN A 632 12.31 30.05 40.62
CA GLN A 632 11.50 31.19 40.16
C GLN A 632 12.34 32.35 39.61
N LYS A 633 13.59 32.56 40.10
CA LYS A 633 14.45 33.63 39.60
C LYS A 633 15.11 33.38 38.24
N ARG A 634 15.35 32.13 37.85
CA ARG A 634 15.93 31.82 36.52
C ARG A 634 14.97 31.92 35.34
N VAL A 635 13.67 32.10 35.57
CA VAL A 635 12.67 32.36 34.51
C VAL A 635 12.55 33.89 34.26
N VAL A 636 13.11 34.76 35.11
CA VAL A 636 12.94 36.21 35.00
C VAL A 636 14.26 37.01 34.85
N GLU A 637 15.44 36.39 34.95
CA GLU A 637 16.71 37.04 34.73
C GLU A 637 17.36 36.69 33.38
N ALA A 638 16.67 37.08 32.31
CA ALA A 638 17.31 37.38 31.05
C ALA A 638 16.86 38.79 30.68
N ASP A 639 17.81 39.66 30.68
CA ASP A 639 17.82 41.03 30.13
C ASP A 639 17.39 42.17 31.06
N GLU A 640 18.34 42.62 31.87
CA GLU A 640 18.40 44.04 32.30
C GLU A 640 18.60 44.95 31.08
N ILE A 641 17.70 45.92 30.98
CA ILE A 641 17.64 46.89 29.91
C ILE A 641 18.88 47.79 29.98
N ARG A 642 19.88 47.57 29.12
CA ARG A 642 20.84 48.64 28.75
C ARG A 642 20.14 49.59 27.77
N SER A 643 20.25 50.90 27.99
CA SER A 643 19.71 51.90 27.07
C SER A 643 20.22 51.65 25.64
N VAL A 644 19.29 51.54 24.71
CA VAL A 644 19.56 51.26 23.31
C VAL A 644 20.25 52.41 22.62
N GLN A 645 21.37 52.18 21.91
CA GLN A 645 22.11 53.20 21.19
C GLN A 645 21.83 53.13 19.68
N LYS A 646 22.09 54.24 18.99
CA LYS A 646 21.95 54.29 17.53
C LYS A 646 22.88 53.27 16.86
N GLY A 647 22.29 52.38 16.03
CA GLY A 647 23.03 51.32 15.32
C GLY A 647 22.86 49.93 15.95
N ASP A 648 22.28 49.84 17.14
CA ASP A 648 22.03 48.54 17.78
C ASP A 648 20.99 47.74 17.02
N ARG A 649 21.21 46.44 16.93
CA ARG A 649 20.21 45.50 16.38
C ARG A 649 19.33 45.04 17.52
N VAL A 650 18.04 45.27 17.34
CA VAL A 650 17.02 44.97 18.34
C VAL A 650 15.93 44.07 17.75
N ARG A 651 15.35 43.21 18.56
CA ARG A 651 14.22 42.38 18.21
C ARG A 651 12.95 43.05 18.72
N LEU A 652 11.97 43.22 17.84
CA LEU A 652 10.66 43.82 18.16
C LEU A 652 9.73 42.74 18.70
N LEU A 653 9.29 42.88 19.95
CA LEU A 653 8.41 41.89 20.60
C LEU A 653 6.98 41.96 20.08
N ASN A 654 6.48 43.16 19.75
CA ASN A 654 5.08 43.36 19.31
C ASN A 654 4.84 43.13 17.82
N VAL A 655 5.87 42.83 17.00
CA VAL A 655 5.78 42.63 15.56
C VAL A 655 6.45 41.33 15.17
N GLY A 656 6.03 40.22 15.80
CA GLY A 656 6.46 38.87 15.41
C GLY A 656 7.98 38.58 15.52
N GLY A 657 8.71 39.31 16.41
CA GLY A 657 10.15 39.07 16.64
C GLY A 657 11.09 39.56 15.55
N VAL A 658 10.63 40.43 14.66
CA VAL A 658 11.43 41.02 13.56
C VAL A 658 12.66 41.74 14.08
N ILE A 659 13.82 41.55 13.43
CA ILE A 659 15.07 42.27 13.79
C ILE A 659 15.08 43.63 13.09
N ALA A 660 15.26 44.70 13.85
CA ALA A 660 15.35 46.04 13.36
C ALA A 660 16.66 46.73 13.85
N THR A 661 17.07 47.76 13.19
CA THR A 661 18.23 48.56 13.59
C THR A 661 17.76 49.87 14.17
N VAL A 662 18.30 50.27 15.32
CA VAL A 662 17.97 51.53 16.01
C VAL A 662 18.51 52.69 15.22
N LEU A 663 17.64 53.63 14.86
CA LEU A 663 18.03 54.87 14.11
C LEU A 663 18.35 56.05 15.04
N ALA A 664 17.68 56.13 16.18
CA ALA A 664 17.88 57.14 17.18
C ALA A 664 17.64 56.55 18.58
N PRO A 665 18.37 57.00 19.65
CA PRO A 665 18.16 56.58 21.02
C PRO A 665 16.78 57.00 21.49
N ALA A 666 16.35 56.43 22.63
CA ALA A 666 15.03 56.71 23.24
C ALA A 666 14.82 58.21 23.48
N ASP A 667 13.66 58.72 23.11
CA ASP A 667 13.22 60.09 23.38
C ASP A 667 12.72 60.22 24.86
N ARG A 668 12.42 61.44 25.34
CA ARG A 668 11.97 61.67 26.73
C ARG A 668 10.71 60.85 27.12
N ASP A 669 9.93 60.38 26.15
CA ASP A 669 8.76 59.59 26.35
C ASP A 669 9.04 58.05 26.21
N GLY A 670 10.33 57.65 26.15
CA GLY A 670 10.74 56.25 26.06
C GLY A 670 10.44 55.61 24.70
N SER A 671 10.31 56.42 23.63
CA SER A 671 10.06 55.95 22.29
C SER A 671 11.37 55.90 21.44
N VAL A 672 11.61 54.76 20.77
CA VAL A 672 12.81 54.51 19.96
C VAL A 672 12.43 54.37 18.49
N GLN A 673 13.12 55.07 17.63
CA GLN A 673 12.97 54.92 16.19
C GLN A 673 13.84 53.77 15.68
N VAL A 674 13.21 52.80 15.05
CA VAL A 674 13.85 51.59 14.51
C VAL A 674 13.52 51.40 13.04
N GLN A 675 14.43 50.79 12.30
CA GLN A 675 14.25 50.43 10.90
C GLN A 675 14.24 48.89 10.74
N ALA A 676 13.12 48.36 10.29
CA ALA A 676 12.95 46.96 9.95
C ALA A 676 12.83 46.82 8.41
N GLY A 677 13.93 46.43 7.74
CA GLY A 677 13.98 46.43 6.26
C GLY A 677 13.71 47.81 5.65
N PRO A 678 12.74 47.98 4.75
CA PRO A 678 12.42 49.27 4.15
C PRO A 678 11.53 50.16 5.03
N MET A 679 10.97 49.67 6.15
CA MET A 679 10.02 50.39 7.01
C MET A 679 10.71 51.02 8.22
N LYS A 680 10.41 52.29 8.46
CA LYS A 680 10.78 53.00 9.71
C LYS A 680 9.55 53.01 10.60
N MET A 681 9.73 52.66 11.88
CA MET A 681 8.66 52.66 12.89
C MET A 681 9.19 53.18 14.25
N THR A 682 8.28 53.66 15.06
CA THR A 682 8.57 54.11 16.43
C THR A 682 7.98 53.10 17.39
N VAL A 683 8.79 52.56 18.31
CA VAL A 683 8.42 51.51 19.23
C VAL A 683 8.88 51.88 20.63
N LYS A 684 8.20 51.46 21.69
CA LYS A 684 8.63 51.76 23.05
C LYS A 684 9.85 50.93 23.45
N GLU A 685 10.78 51.47 24.22
CA GLU A 685 12.02 50.80 24.63
C GLU A 685 11.77 49.47 25.38
N ASN A 686 10.67 49.33 26.10
CA ASN A 686 10.29 48.13 26.81
C ASN A 686 9.84 46.97 25.84
N GLU A 687 9.57 47.28 24.56
CA GLU A 687 9.17 46.34 23.53
C GLU A 687 10.35 45.88 22.68
N LEU A 688 11.57 46.27 23.06
CA LEU A 688 12.80 45.96 22.34
C LEU A 688 13.68 44.99 23.15
N ARG A 689 14.39 44.09 22.47
CA ARG A 689 15.45 43.27 23.06
C ARG A 689 16.69 43.37 22.21
N LEU A 690 17.84 43.64 22.81
CA LEU A 690 19.15 43.71 22.13
C LEU A 690 19.53 42.32 21.61
N VAL A 691 19.99 42.27 20.37
CA VAL A 691 20.57 41.07 19.76
C VAL A 691 22.08 41.18 19.86
N GLU A 692 22.72 40.50 20.84
CA GLU A 692 24.17 40.45 20.95
C GLU A 692 24.78 39.67 19.79
N GLU A 693 25.62 40.33 18.98
CA GLU A 693 26.55 39.67 18.08
C GLU A 693 27.74 39.12 18.88
N LYS A 694 27.87 37.78 18.96
CA LYS A 694 29.12 37.16 19.38
C LYS A 694 30.25 37.59 18.42
N LYS A 695 31.13 38.51 18.88
CA LYS A 695 32.34 38.88 18.14
C LYS A 695 33.19 37.64 17.82
N ASN A 696 33.51 37.50 16.57
CA ASN A 696 34.35 36.53 15.90
C ASN A 696 35.49 35.95 16.75
N ALA A 697 35.51 34.63 16.92
CA ALA A 697 36.73 33.85 17.13
C ALA A 697 37.37 33.55 15.76
N PRO A 698 38.70 33.48 15.65
CA PRO A 698 39.39 33.36 14.36
C PRO A 698 39.17 32.03 13.68
N LYS A 699 39.03 32.08 12.35
CA LYS A 699 38.84 30.89 11.48
C LYS A 699 40.00 29.90 11.61
N PRO A 700 39.78 28.60 11.89
CA PRO A 700 40.82 27.59 11.75
C PRO A 700 41.05 27.29 10.25
N LYS A 701 42.33 27.11 9.88
CA LYS A 701 42.83 26.70 8.55
C LYS A 701 42.29 25.31 8.17
N PRO A 702 42.10 25.02 6.90
CA PRO A 702 41.51 23.71 6.47
C PRO A 702 42.52 22.57 6.69
N GLN A 703 42.11 21.59 7.47
CA GLN A 703 42.74 20.26 7.53
C GLN A 703 42.05 19.30 6.57
N PRO A 704 42.76 18.30 6.01
CA PRO A 704 42.23 17.43 4.98
C PRO A 704 41.09 16.52 5.53
N ARG A 705 40.07 16.39 4.73
CA ARG A 705 38.91 15.50 4.98
C ARG A 705 39.38 14.06 5.15
N ARG A 706 39.21 13.54 6.34
CA ARG A 706 39.08 12.12 6.58
C ARG A 706 37.59 11.80 6.42
N ASP A 707 37.29 10.75 5.65
CA ASP A 707 35.97 10.25 5.42
C ASP A 707 35.21 10.02 6.74
N ALA A 708 34.16 10.79 6.93
CA ALA A 708 33.22 10.55 8.01
C ALA A 708 32.18 9.52 7.53
N PRO A 709 31.83 8.52 8.35
CA PRO A 709 30.81 7.56 7.99
C PRO A 709 29.47 8.27 7.79
N ARG A 710 28.79 7.91 6.70
CA ARG A 710 27.41 8.31 6.43
C ARG A 710 26.57 8.02 7.68
N ARG A 711 26.06 9.06 8.31
CA ARG A 711 24.99 8.95 9.28
C ARG A 711 23.72 8.58 8.51
N GLU A 712 23.37 7.32 8.58
CA GLU A 712 22.05 6.82 8.24
C GLU A 712 21.03 7.52 9.13
N LEU A 713 20.02 8.08 8.50
CA LEU A 713 18.81 8.53 9.15
C LEU A 713 18.20 7.34 9.91
N ASN A 714 17.97 7.50 11.20
CA ASN A 714 17.15 6.61 12.01
C ASN A 714 15.69 6.68 11.52
N ILE A 715 15.41 6.03 10.40
CA ILE A 715 14.15 5.34 10.20
C ILE A 715 14.19 4.21 11.23
N ARG A 716 13.15 4.06 12.06
CA ARG A 716 12.97 2.90 12.94
C ARG A 716 13.44 1.70 12.17
N SER A 717 14.45 1.01 12.67
CA SER A 717 15.15 -0.07 11.99
C SER A 717 14.10 -1.06 11.48
N ALA A 718 13.84 -1.05 10.17
CA ALA A 718 13.08 -2.11 9.57
C ALA A 718 13.91 -3.36 9.82
N GLU A 719 13.35 -4.30 10.56
CA GLU A 719 13.98 -5.58 10.84
C GLU A 719 14.28 -6.22 9.49
N SER A 720 15.53 -6.57 9.26
CA SER A 720 15.97 -7.26 8.04
C SER A 720 15.71 -8.77 8.10
N GLU A 721 15.15 -9.26 9.21
CA GLU A 721 14.93 -10.67 9.49
C GLU A 721 13.55 -10.90 10.10
N VAL A 722 12.92 -12.02 9.75
CA VAL A 722 11.68 -12.51 10.37
C VAL A 722 11.85 -13.95 10.83
N ASP A 723 11.42 -14.24 12.06
CA ASP A 723 11.49 -15.57 12.65
C ASP A 723 10.11 -16.22 12.67
N VAL A 724 9.94 -17.27 11.88
CA VAL A 724 8.67 -18.01 11.75
C VAL A 724 8.77 -19.43 12.34
N ARG A 725 9.77 -19.69 13.19
CA ARG A 725 9.92 -20.98 13.84
C ARG A 725 8.78 -21.26 14.82
N GLY A 726 8.28 -22.49 14.79
CA GLY A 726 7.18 -22.90 15.67
C GLY A 726 5.77 -22.50 15.22
N MET A 727 5.66 -21.76 14.11
CA MET A 727 4.37 -21.39 13.49
C MET A 727 3.84 -22.53 12.61
N SER A 728 2.53 -22.59 12.41
CA SER A 728 1.96 -23.42 11.34
C SER A 728 2.38 -22.89 9.97
N ALA A 729 2.29 -23.71 8.92
CA ALA A 729 2.68 -23.28 7.57
C ALA A 729 1.87 -22.04 7.10
N GLU A 730 0.58 -21.97 7.43
CA GLU A 730 -0.27 -20.85 7.05
C GLU A 730 0.06 -19.57 7.82
N GLU A 731 0.29 -19.67 9.11
CA GLU A 731 0.71 -18.52 9.94
C GLU A 731 2.07 -17.98 9.50
N ALA A 732 3.02 -18.87 9.19
CA ALA A 732 4.31 -18.49 8.69
C ALA A 732 4.24 -17.74 7.35
N LEU A 733 3.39 -18.18 6.42
CA LEU A 733 3.20 -17.51 5.13
C LEU A 733 2.58 -16.12 5.30
N PHE A 734 1.64 -15.99 6.22
CA PHE A 734 1.04 -14.70 6.56
C PHE A 734 2.07 -13.72 7.12
N GLU A 735 2.87 -14.16 8.09
CA GLU A 735 3.90 -13.31 8.70
C GLU A 735 4.99 -12.93 7.70
N VAL A 736 5.37 -13.85 6.80
CA VAL A 736 6.30 -13.59 5.72
C VAL A 736 5.75 -12.53 4.75
N ASP A 737 4.48 -12.56 4.37
CA ASP A 737 3.88 -11.58 3.47
C ASP A 737 3.81 -10.18 4.11
N ASN A 738 3.44 -10.10 5.39
CA ASN A 738 3.46 -8.86 6.16
C ASN A 738 4.87 -8.27 6.25
N PHE A 739 5.84 -9.12 6.58
CA PHE A 739 7.23 -8.73 6.69
C PHE A 739 7.81 -8.25 5.34
N LEU A 740 7.53 -8.97 4.25
CA LEU A 740 7.96 -8.57 2.91
C LEU A 740 7.37 -7.22 2.50
N SER A 741 6.10 -6.99 2.83
CA SER A 741 5.45 -5.71 2.54
C SER A 741 6.15 -4.56 3.27
N ARG A 742 6.48 -4.73 4.56
CA ARG A 742 7.24 -3.74 5.34
C ARG A 742 8.68 -3.56 4.81
N ALA A 743 9.36 -4.64 4.46
CA ALA A 743 10.72 -4.61 3.95
C ALA A 743 10.83 -3.90 2.59
N ILE A 744 9.87 -4.12 1.69
CA ILE A 744 9.79 -3.45 0.39
C ILE A 744 9.52 -1.96 0.58
N MET A 745 8.60 -1.61 1.49
CA MET A 745 8.31 -0.20 1.81
C MET A 745 9.51 0.52 2.43
N ALA A 746 10.32 -0.19 3.19
CA ALA A 746 11.57 0.32 3.76
C ALA A 746 12.72 0.36 2.75
N GLY A 747 12.53 -0.12 1.52
CA GLY A 747 13.55 -0.14 0.48
C GLY A 747 14.71 -1.09 0.75
N LEU A 748 14.49 -2.16 1.51
CA LEU A 748 15.53 -3.14 1.80
C LEU A 748 15.85 -3.96 0.54
N PRO A 749 17.12 -4.12 0.18
CA PRO A 749 17.53 -4.89 -1.00
C PRO A 749 17.39 -6.40 -0.81
N SER A 750 17.51 -6.86 0.42
CA SER A 750 17.37 -8.28 0.77
C SER A 750 16.89 -8.45 2.20
N VAL A 751 16.23 -9.58 2.47
CA VAL A 751 15.71 -9.94 3.80
C VAL A 751 15.92 -11.42 4.08
N THR A 752 15.91 -11.78 5.37
CA THR A 752 16.12 -13.14 5.86
C THR A 752 14.86 -13.69 6.52
N VAL A 753 14.44 -14.89 6.13
CA VAL A 753 13.33 -15.62 6.76
C VAL A 753 13.87 -16.83 7.50
N ILE A 754 13.72 -16.87 8.82
CA ILE A 754 14.21 -17.93 9.71
C ILE A 754 13.07 -18.91 9.97
N HIS A 755 13.14 -20.11 9.38
CA HIS A 755 12.13 -21.16 9.51
C HIS A 755 12.64 -22.41 10.25
N GLY A 756 13.93 -22.43 10.61
CA GLY A 756 14.55 -23.55 11.32
C GLY A 756 14.90 -24.74 10.44
N LYS A 757 15.64 -25.71 11.05
CA LYS A 757 16.13 -26.94 10.36
C LYS A 757 15.18 -28.14 10.49
N GLY A 758 13.98 -28.03 11.11
CA GLY A 758 13.06 -29.14 11.44
C GLY A 758 12.71 -30.06 10.27
N THR A 759 11.48 -30.55 10.20
CA THR A 759 11.03 -31.51 9.17
C THR A 759 11.07 -30.99 7.73
N GLY A 760 11.32 -29.70 7.53
CA GLY A 760 11.43 -29.05 6.22
C GLY A 760 10.09 -28.59 5.62
N VAL A 761 8.97 -28.87 6.27
CA VAL A 761 7.63 -28.47 5.82
C VAL A 761 7.53 -26.94 5.69
N LEU A 762 7.92 -26.21 6.74
CA LEU A 762 7.91 -24.75 6.76
C LEU A 762 8.85 -24.17 5.70
N ARG A 763 10.05 -24.70 5.57
CA ARG A 763 11.02 -24.29 4.55
C ARG A 763 10.43 -24.42 3.13
N THR A 764 9.82 -25.58 2.84
CA THR A 764 9.26 -25.87 1.52
C THR A 764 8.09 -24.91 1.22
N ALA A 765 7.18 -24.71 2.19
CA ALA A 765 6.05 -23.81 2.05
C ALA A 765 6.50 -22.37 1.81
N VAL A 766 7.41 -21.85 2.64
CA VAL A 766 7.97 -20.49 2.52
C VAL A 766 8.68 -20.29 1.18
N GLN A 767 9.55 -21.21 0.77
CA GLN A 767 10.29 -21.09 -0.48
C GLN A 767 9.37 -21.16 -1.72
N GLN A 768 8.35 -22.02 -1.71
CA GLN A 768 7.39 -22.09 -2.79
C GLN A 768 6.54 -20.83 -2.90
N HIS A 769 6.12 -20.29 -1.76
CA HIS A 769 5.36 -19.05 -1.68
C HIS A 769 6.17 -17.85 -2.21
N LEU A 770 7.40 -17.69 -1.72
CA LEU A 770 8.31 -16.62 -2.11
C LEU A 770 8.66 -16.64 -3.61
N ARG A 771 8.84 -17.83 -4.21
CA ARG A 771 9.11 -17.97 -5.66
C ARG A 771 7.93 -17.55 -6.53
N LYS A 772 6.70 -17.61 -6.02
CA LYS A 772 5.49 -17.16 -6.73
C LYS A 772 5.26 -15.65 -6.60
N ASN A 773 5.93 -14.99 -5.65
CA ASN A 773 5.73 -13.58 -5.39
C ASN A 773 6.49 -12.72 -6.42
N LYS A 774 5.77 -11.92 -7.20
CA LYS A 774 6.32 -11.08 -8.28
C LYS A 774 7.32 -10.01 -7.80
N ARG A 775 7.28 -9.65 -6.51
CA ARG A 775 8.16 -8.64 -5.90
C ARG A 775 9.50 -9.21 -5.42
N VAL A 776 9.64 -10.52 -5.47
CA VAL A 776 10.88 -11.23 -5.13
C VAL A 776 11.70 -11.42 -6.40
N LYS A 777 12.98 -11.03 -6.33
CA LYS A 777 13.95 -11.18 -7.42
C LYS A 777 14.59 -12.55 -7.41
N SER A 778 15.06 -12.98 -6.26
CA SER A 778 15.67 -14.30 -6.06
C SER A 778 15.43 -14.85 -4.65
N VAL A 779 15.42 -16.17 -4.53
CA VAL A 779 15.25 -16.91 -3.27
C VAL A 779 16.34 -17.96 -3.19
N ARG A 780 17.16 -17.91 -2.14
CA ARG A 780 18.22 -18.90 -1.87
C ARG A 780 18.22 -19.36 -0.41
N SER A 781 18.73 -20.53 -0.14
CA SER A 781 19.02 -20.96 1.23
C SER A 781 20.27 -20.23 1.74
N GLY A 782 20.38 -20.05 3.05
CA GLY A 782 21.57 -19.50 3.67
C GLY A 782 22.80 -20.39 3.46
N VAL A 783 23.98 -19.76 3.43
CA VAL A 783 25.29 -20.45 3.39
C VAL A 783 25.90 -20.53 4.79
N TYR A 784 27.09 -21.15 4.92
CA TYR A 784 27.79 -21.25 6.18
C TYR A 784 28.02 -19.85 6.80
N GLY A 785 27.55 -19.66 8.03
CA GLY A 785 27.55 -18.37 8.73
C GLY A 785 26.22 -17.56 8.62
N GLU A 786 25.32 -17.89 7.69
CA GLU A 786 24.00 -17.23 7.49
C GLU A 786 22.82 -18.07 8.06
N GLY A 787 23.10 -19.17 8.78
CA GLY A 787 22.08 -20.09 9.32
C GLY A 787 21.79 -21.31 8.45
N GLU A 788 22.51 -21.51 7.34
CA GLU A 788 22.46 -22.68 6.45
C GLU A 788 21.05 -23.05 5.97
N GLN A 789 20.64 -24.32 6.15
CA GLN A 789 19.32 -24.80 5.73
C GLN A 789 18.16 -24.34 6.62
N GLY A 790 18.44 -23.62 7.73
CA GLY A 790 17.44 -23.10 8.64
C GLY A 790 16.88 -21.75 8.26
N VAL A 791 17.44 -21.09 7.24
CA VAL A 791 17.03 -19.77 6.78
C VAL A 791 16.87 -19.72 5.27
N THR A 792 16.03 -18.81 4.81
CA THR A 792 15.86 -18.47 3.39
C THR A 792 16.14 -16.99 3.21
N ILE A 793 17.08 -16.66 2.34
CA ILE A 793 17.43 -15.29 1.98
C ILE A 793 16.68 -14.92 0.70
N VAL A 794 16.05 -13.75 0.73
CA VAL A 794 15.16 -13.23 -0.30
C VAL A 794 15.71 -11.91 -0.80
N GLU A 795 16.07 -11.83 -2.07
CA GLU A 795 16.36 -10.55 -2.73
C GLU A 795 15.07 -9.95 -3.25
N LEU A 796 14.83 -8.71 -2.92
CA LEU A 796 13.67 -7.95 -3.36
C LEU A 796 13.98 -7.20 -4.67
N ARG A 797 12.94 -6.92 -5.44
CA ARG A 797 13.07 -6.21 -6.72
C ARG A 797 13.08 -4.71 -6.53
#